data_ab5ef5eabc056d681000a892587402b1
#
_entry.id   ab5ef5eabc056d681000a892587402b1
#
_cell.length_a   1.000
_cell.length_b   1.000
_cell.length_c   1.000
_cell.angle_alpha   90.00
_cell.angle_beta   90.00
_cell.angle_gamma   90.00
#
_symmetry.space_group_name_H-M   'P 1'
#
loop_
_entity.id
_entity.type
_entity.pdbx_description
1 polymer ?
#
loop_
_entity_poly.entity_id
_entity_poly.type
_entity_poly.pdbx_seq_one_letter_code
_entity_poly.pdbx_strand_id
1 'polypeptide(L)'
;MCGLAGATAIEDRDRVVASTGALAHRGPDGEGIWCDPDDGITFGVRRLITTDPGVTAGQPLISQDGRFVLAFNGYIAGHRRWIADLRARGVELRSDSDAELFLSLLATTIHENGDPATVLWGISGQYAFALWDCHERMLWLGRDPVGIKPLYFVEYSGGQLAFASEISALRKIVPDRPDPDIFQNYLAHLFVPAPATGFAAIRQVQPGELICWQGGKMDRRMICAVGSSLASPQGCDELAINDPVVALYRAVRQSVADAMDADRDVGALMSGGMDSGGIAAIACDIARGRGQKPPPGFVMQFDGAAMDETPRARQLADYLGMELHIVPAPQTGDEILAHLQEALTGFGAPFGNPSVVLMQALGRGVSRHVPICLAGDGGDELFGGYPRYQAARLFQLWHHVPAFARRMVAKHLGAHLPRGASRFVYGATADDDPAFKYWNNRCAVPELGAALQIPEWDPNGGAYGGKYGDPYGDLPGQMMAFDQRMTLPGNQLAMSDRCGMAHGVEYRVPLLARDVIDIARRIAPKMHLRGGGKSVWRAAIEPMLPDGYLRASKVGFNPPAAMWLAKVGPLLWGSGLQICDGLFADLPVTGTRRAAYWQAAISGKAPDMALCLWALMVWRLWQGQVGDASAAAKDIKAGIF
;
A
#
# COMPACT_ATOMS: atom_id res chain seq x y z
N MET A 1 -2.68 0.57 -15.95
CA MET A 1 -1.64 0.05 -15.03
C MET A 1 -0.90 -1.11 -15.65
N CYS A 2 0.29 -1.43 -15.14
CA CYS A 2 1.17 -2.38 -15.81
C CYS A 2 1.91 -3.26 -14.80
N GLY A 3 2.52 -4.31 -15.28
CA GLY A 3 3.61 -5.00 -14.62
C GLY A 3 4.89 -4.76 -15.40
N LEU A 4 5.97 -4.38 -14.75
CA LEU A 4 7.27 -4.18 -15.37
C LEU A 4 8.31 -5.12 -14.78
N ALA A 5 9.28 -5.53 -15.61
CA ALA A 5 10.43 -6.34 -15.24
C ALA A 5 11.63 -5.96 -16.11
N GLY A 6 12.85 -6.15 -15.60
CA GLY A 6 14.05 -5.93 -16.40
C GLY A 6 15.32 -6.36 -15.69
N ALA A 7 16.41 -6.45 -16.47
CA ALA A 7 17.74 -6.77 -15.97
C ALA A 7 18.82 -6.13 -16.86
N THR A 8 19.98 -5.84 -16.26
CA THR A 8 21.12 -5.19 -16.91
C THR A 8 22.13 -6.18 -17.48
N ALA A 9 21.82 -7.50 -17.49
CA ALA A 9 22.68 -8.54 -18.05
C ALA A 9 21.98 -9.21 -19.24
N ILE A 10 22.71 -9.38 -20.36
CA ILE A 10 22.17 -9.94 -21.59
C ILE A 10 21.78 -11.42 -21.46
N GLU A 11 22.50 -12.18 -20.64
CA GLU A 11 22.20 -13.57 -20.33
C GLU A 11 20.87 -13.76 -19.60
N ASP A 12 20.31 -12.70 -19.02
CA ASP A 12 19.03 -12.74 -18.31
C ASP A 12 17.81 -12.43 -19.21
N ARG A 13 18.00 -12.22 -20.51
CA ARG A 13 16.89 -11.89 -21.43
C ARG A 13 15.71 -12.86 -21.35
N ASP A 14 15.98 -14.16 -21.42
CA ASP A 14 14.91 -15.18 -21.38
C ASP A 14 14.25 -15.23 -19.98
N ARG A 15 15.00 -14.94 -18.93
CA ARG A 15 14.46 -14.82 -17.57
C ARG A 15 13.58 -13.58 -17.43
N VAL A 16 13.93 -12.45 -18.06
CA VAL A 16 13.08 -11.25 -18.12
C VAL A 16 11.78 -11.55 -18.87
N VAL A 17 11.84 -12.28 -19.99
CA VAL A 17 10.62 -12.74 -20.69
C VAL A 17 9.74 -13.59 -19.79
N ALA A 18 10.31 -14.57 -19.08
CA ALA A 18 9.57 -15.40 -18.13
C ALA A 18 9.01 -14.60 -16.94
N SER A 19 9.76 -13.61 -16.47
CA SER A 19 9.32 -12.66 -15.43
C SER A 19 8.15 -11.81 -15.89
N THR A 20 8.22 -11.29 -17.13
CA THR A 20 7.14 -10.52 -17.76
C THR A 20 5.87 -11.35 -17.91
N GLY A 21 6.00 -12.60 -18.36
CA GLY A 21 4.88 -13.55 -18.42
C GLY A 21 4.21 -13.79 -17.06
N ALA A 22 4.99 -13.83 -15.96
CA ALA A 22 4.46 -13.98 -14.60
C ALA A 22 3.63 -12.78 -14.13
N LEU A 23 3.75 -11.60 -14.78
CA LEU A 23 2.99 -10.39 -14.49
C LEU A 23 1.71 -10.26 -15.34
N ALA A 24 1.28 -11.29 -16.06
CA ALA A 24 0.14 -11.25 -16.98
C ALA A 24 -1.18 -10.81 -16.30
N HIS A 25 -1.36 -11.18 -15.02
CA HIS A 25 -2.53 -10.77 -14.23
C HIS A 25 -2.60 -9.25 -13.99
N ARG A 26 -1.45 -8.55 -13.94
CA ARG A 26 -1.40 -7.09 -13.79
C ARG A 26 -1.74 -6.35 -15.08
N GLY A 27 -1.40 -6.95 -16.22
CA GLY A 27 -1.60 -6.32 -17.53
C GLY A 27 -2.03 -7.33 -18.57
N PRO A 28 -3.33 -7.68 -18.60
CA PRO A 28 -3.85 -8.69 -19.53
C PRO A 28 -3.98 -8.19 -20.97
N ASP A 29 -3.97 -6.86 -21.20
CA ASP A 29 -4.33 -6.26 -22.48
C ASP A 29 -3.15 -6.20 -23.49
N GLY A 30 -1.90 -6.35 -23.02
CA GLY A 30 -0.73 -6.30 -23.91
C GLY A 30 0.57 -6.76 -23.25
N GLU A 31 1.52 -7.13 -24.11
CA GLU A 31 2.89 -7.49 -23.72
C GLU A 31 3.89 -6.82 -24.65
N GLY A 32 5.00 -6.35 -24.09
CA GLY A 32 6.11 -5.86 -24.87
C GLY A 32 7.45 -6.20 -24.22
N ILE A 33 8.41 -6.58 -25.06
CA ILE A 33 9.80 -6.83 -24.67
C ILE A 33 10.69 -5.94 -25.53
N TRP A 34 11.62 -5.25 -24.89
CA TRP A 34 12.67 -4.49 -25.55
C TRP A 34 14.03 -4.93 -25.00
N CYS A 35 15.01 -5.05 -25.87
CA CYS A 35 16.37 -5.44 -25.50
C CYS A 35 17.37 -4.56 -26.25
N ASP A 36 18.34 -4.03 -25.53
CA ASP A 36 19.51 -3.42 -26.11
C ASP A 36 20.61 -4.49 -26.24
N PRO A 37 20.94 -4.92 -27.47
CA PRO A 37 21.93 -5.99 -27.68
C PRO A 37 23.35 -5.56 -27.33
N ASP A 38 23.66 -4.25 -27.43
CA ASP A 38 25.01 -3.73 -27.22
C ASP A 38 25.30 -3.53 -25.72
N ASP A 39 24.27 -3.16 -24.95
CA ASP A 39 24.37 -2.86 -23.53
C ASP A 39 23.87 -3.98 -22.61
N GLY A 40 23.22 -5.00 -23.22
CA GLY A 40 22.76 -6.17 -22.48
C GLY A 40 21.55 -5.96 -21.60
N ILE A 41 20.93 -4.76 -21.60
CA ILE A 41 19.74 -4.49 -20.80
C ILE A 41 18.47 -4.99 -21.51
N THR A 42 17.55 -5.55 -20.73
CA THR A 42 16.25 -6.01 -21.23
C THR A 42 15.13 -5.46 -20.36
N PHE A 43 14.09 -4.91 -21.00
CA PHE A 43 12.84 -4.49 -20.37
C PHE A 43 11.67 -5.32 -20.86
N GLY A 44 10.78 -5.71 -19.95
CA GLY A 44 9.52 -6.34 -20.25
C GLY A 44 8.35 -5.65 -19.54
N VAL A 45 7.24 -5.49 -20.23
CA VAL A 45 6.03 -4.84 -19.70
C VAL A 45 4.78 -5.64 -20.03
N ARG A 46 3.91 -5.83 -19.04
CA ARG A 46 2.51 -6.26 -19.20
C ARG A 46 1.61 -5.07 -19.01
N ARG A 47 0.77 -4.76 -20.01
CA ARG A 47 -0.04 -3.54 -20.04
C ARG A 47 -1.51 -3.82 -19.69
N LEU A 48 -2.06 -3.05 -18.74
CA LEU A 48 -3.50 -2.85 -18.56
C LEU A 48 -3.85 -1.50 -19.19
N ILE A 49 -4.69 -1.50 -20.21
CA ILE A 49 -5.10 -0.29 -20.91
C ILE A 49 -6.11 0.48 -20.06
N THR A 50 -5.70 1.62 -19.57
CA THR A 50 -6.55 2.58 -18.84
C THR A 50 -6.62 3.94 -19.54
N THR A 51 -5.56 4.28 -20.30
CA THR A 51 -5.44 5.46 -21.15
C THR A 51 -4.90 5.05 -22.51
N ASP A 52 -5.35 5.69 -23.57
CA ASP A 52 -4.96 5.49 -24.96
C ASP A 52 -4.85 4.02 -25.40
N PRO A 53 -5.91 3.44 -25.96
CA PRO A 53 -5.92 2.06 -26.45
C PRO A 53 -5.11 1.87 -27.74
N GLY A 54 -4.54 2.94 -28.30
CA GLY A 54 -3.77 2.89 -29.54
C GLY A 54 -2.49 2.05 -29.44
N VAL A 55 -2.05 1.50 -30.56
CA VAL A 55 -0.83 0.69 -30.68
C VAL A 55 0.42 1.51 -30.33
N THR A 56 0.41 2.81 -30.65
CA THR A 56 1.51 3.75 -30.37
C THR A 56 1.78 3.96 -28.88
N ALA A 57 0.80 3.67 -28.02
CA ALA A 57 0.94 3.68 -26.57
C ALA A 57 1.44 2.34 -25.99
N GLY A 58 1.90 1.41 -26.81
CA GLY A 58 2.52 0.14 -26.40
C GLY A 58 3.83 0.38 -25.62
N GLN A 59 4.06 -0.44 -24.58
CA GLN A 59 5.26 -0.34 -23.74
C GLN A 59 6.14 -1.59 -23.89
N PRO A 60 7.48 -1.48 -23.69
CA PRO A 60 8.27 -0.29 -23.37
C PRO A 60 8.19 0.81 -24.41
N LEU A 61 8.09 2.08 -23.96
CA LEU A 61 8.06 3.25 -24.84
C LEU A 61 9.48 3.72 -25.16
N ILE A 62 9.71 4.07 -26.42
CA ILE A 62 10.99 4.62 -26.89
C ILE A 62 10.78 6.09 -27.24
N SER A 63 11.64 7.00 -26.77
CA SER A 63 11.59 8.43 -27.15
C SER A 63 11.75 8.63 -28.68
N GLN A 64 11.32 9.76 -29.19
CA GLN A 64 11.37 10.01 -30.66
C GLN A 64 12.77 9.96 -31.24
N ASP A 65 13.77 10.42 -30.48
CA ASP A 65 15.19 10.39 -30.84
C ASP A 65 15.84 9.00 -30.61
N GLY A 66 15.11 8.04 -30.08
CA GLY A 66 15.60 6.69 -29.78
C GLY A 66 16.52 6.59 -28.56
N ARG A 67 16.81 7.70 -27.86
CA ARG A 67 17.76 7.74 -26.74
C ARG A 67 17.20 7.09 -25.47
N PHE A 68 15.93 7.32 -25.16
CA PHE A 68 15.33 6.87 -23.90
C PHE A 68 14.32 5.75 -24.11
N VAL A 69 14.36 4.76 -23.21
CA VAL A 69 13.38 3.66 -23.17
C VAL A 69 12.74 3.61 -21.79
N LEU A 70 11.41 3.66 -21.75
CA LEU A 70 10.62 3.70 -20.52
C LEU A 70 9.76 2.46 -20.37
N ALA A 71 9.87 1.80 -19.22
CA ALA A 71 8.86 0.89 -18.68
C ALA A 71 8.13 1.59 -17.53
N PHE A 72 6.80 1.72 -17.64
CA PHE A 72 5.98 2.51 -16.74
C PHE A 72 4.81 1.71 -16.20
N ASN A 73 4.64 1.72 -14.87
CA ASN A 73 3.49 1.16 -14.17
C ASN A 73 2.83 2.28 -13.37
N GLY A 74 1.74 2.85 -13.88
CA GLY A 74 1.13 3.94 -13.14
C GLY A 74 0.04 4.69 -13.89
N TYR A 75 -0.24 5.86 -13.34
CA TYR A 75 -1.21 6.83 -13.79
C TYR A 75 -0.72 8.23 -13.40
N ILE A 76 -0.72 9.17 -14.35
CA ILE A 76 -0.39 10.58 -14.13
C ILE A 76 -1.67 11.41 -14.10
N ALA A 77 -1.93 12.07 -12.98
CA ALA A 77 -3.13 12.87 -12.78
C ALA A 77 -3.14 14.08 -13.72
N GLY A 78 -4.29 14.30 -14.38
CA GLY A 78 -4.49 15.42 -15.29
C GLY A 78 -3.61 15.36 -16.55
N HIS A 79 -3.16 14.18 -16.98
CA HIS A 79 -2.27 13.97 -18.13
C HIS A 79 -2.77 14.67 -19.38
N ARG A 80 -4.07 14.67 -19.69
CA ARG A 80 -4.61 15.33 -20.90
C ARG A 80 -4.38 16.84 -20.92
N ARG A 81 -4.42 17.49 -19.74
CA ARG A 81 -4.12 18.93 -19.65
C ARG A 81 -2.65 19.20 -19.92
N TRP A 82 -1.75 18.38 -19.35
CA TRP A 82 -0.32 18.47 -19.58
C TRP A 82 0.03 18.22 -21.06
N ILE A 83 -0.59 17.24 -21.69
CA ILE A 83 -0.42 16.93 -23.12
C ILE A 83 -0.85 18.13 -23.98
N ALA A 84 -2.00 18.75 -23.68
CA ALA A 84 -2.47 19.93 -24.38
C ALA A 84 -1.49 21.11 -24.25
N ASP A 85 -0.94 21.34 -23.05
CA ASP A 85 0.06 22.38 -22.80
C ASP A 85 1.37 22.12 -23.54
N LEU A 86 1.87 20.89 -23.57
CA LEU A 86 3.07 20.53 -24.32
C LEU A 86 2.89 20.71 -25.82
N ARG A 87 1.75 20.27 -26.37
CA ARG A 87 1.43 20.49 -27.80
C ARG A 87 1.32 21.95 -28.16
N ALA A 88 0.74 22.78 -27.28
CA ALA A 88 0.68 24.23 -27.47
C ALA A 88 2.07 24.89 -27.51
N ARG A 89 3.06 24.26 -26.86
CA ARG A 89 4.48 24.67 -26.91
C ARG A 89 5.28 24.06 -28.08
N GLY A 90 4.60 23.31 -28.95
CA GLY A 90 5.22 22.69 -30.12
C GLY A 90 5.90 21.34 -29.87
N VAL A 91 5.66 20.71 -28.71
CA VAL A 91 6.17 19.36 -28.44
C VAL A 91 5.28 18.35 -29.17
N GLU A 92 5.88 17.53 -30.00
CA GLU A 92 5.20 16.44 -30.68
C GLU A 92 5.10 15.22 -29.74
N LEU A 93 3.91 14.66 -29.62
CA LEU A 93 3.62 13.44 -28.86
C LEU A 93 2.93 12.43 -29.77
N ARG A 94 3.39 11.19 -29.78
CA ARG A 94 2.88 10.13 -30.68
C ARG A 94 1.57 9.52 -30.19
N SER A 95 1.28 9.69 -28.89
CA SER A 95 0.07 9.15 -28.25
C SER A 95 -0.48 10.13 -27.21
N ASP A 96 -1.71 9.87 -26.74
CA ASP A 96 -2.35 10.61 -25.65
C ASP A 96 -2.18 9.90 -24.30
N SER A 97 -1.27 8.93 -24.23
CA SER A 97 -1.05 8.18 -22.98
C SER A 97 -0.28 9.01 -21.95
N ASP A 98 -0.58 8.78 -20.70
CA ASP A 98 0.14 9.35 -19.57
C ASP A 98 1.61 8.87 -19.49
N ALA A 99 1.89 7.67 -19.99
CA ALA A 99 3.25 7.15 -20.09
C ALA A 99 4.10 7.90 -21.15
N GLU A 100 3.51 8.28 -22.29
CA GLU A 100 4.19 9.12 -23.30
C GLU A 100 4.48 10.52 -22.76
N LEU A 101 3.50 11.11 -22.05
CA LEU A 101 3.71 12.37 -21.34
C LEU A 101 4.89 12.28 -20.36
N PHE A 102 4.92 11.22 -19.56
CA PHE A 102 5.96 11.03 -18.54
C PHE A 102 7.34 10.87 -19.17
N LEU A 103 7.45 10.06 -20.24
CA LEU A 103 8.67 9.91 -21.02
C LEU A 103 9.15 11.25 -21.60
N SER A 104 8.24 12.01 -22.21
CA SER A 104 8.56 13.32 -22.80
C SER A 104 9.09 14.31 -21.77
N LEU A 105 8.48 14.39 -20.58
CA LEU A 105 8.94 15.27 -19.50
C LEU A 105 10.34 14.88 -19.00
N LEU A 106 10.59 13.58 -18.78
CA LEU A 106 11.89 13.08 -18.33
C LEU A 106 12.96 13.32 -19.42
N ALA A 107 12.69 12.96 -20.67
CA ALA A 107 13.61 13.13 -21.79
C ALA A 107 13.99 14.60 -21.99
N THR A 108 13.01 15.52 -22.01
CA THR A 108 13.27 16.95 -22.12
C THR A 108 14.15 17.46 -20.98
N THR A 109 13.82 17.08 -19.74
CA THR A 109 14.60 17.50 -18.56
C THR A 109 16.05 17.01 -18.63
N ILE A 110 16.28 15.75 -19.02
CA ILE A 110 17.62 15.19 -19.13
C ILE A 110 18.40 15.82 -20.29
N HIS A 111 17.75 16.08 -21.44
CA HIS A 111 18.38 16.78 -22.56
C HIS A 111 18.86 18.18 -22.19
N GLU A 112 18.14 18.88 -21.33
CA GLU A 112 18.51 20.19 -20.79
C GLU A 112 19.55 20.12 -19.66
N ASN A 113 20.17 18.96 -19.42
CA ASN A 113 21.06 18.67 -18.31
C ASN A 113 20.41 18.91 -16.92
N GLY A 114 19.09 18.84 -16.87
CA GLY A 114 18.32 18.93 -15.62
C GLY A 114 18.29 17.59 -14.87
N ASP A 115 17.92 17.68 -13.61
CA ASP A 115 17.75 16.51 -12.76
C ASP A 115 16.35 15.88 -12.95
N PRO A 116 16.23 14.58 -13.32
CA PRO A 116 14.94 13.88 -13.40
C PRO A 116 14.07 14.01 -12.13
N ALA A 117 14.69 14.22 -10.97
CA ALA A 117 14.00 14.47 -9.72
C ALA A 117 13.02 15.66 -9.80
N THR A 118 13.31 16.67 -10.61
CA THR A 118 12.45 17.86 -10.78
C THR A 118 11.12 17.51 -11.43
N VAL A 119 11.09 16.56 -12.37
CA VAL A 119 9.87 16.02 -12.96
C VAL A 119 9.03 15.32 -11.90
N LEU A 120 9.66 14.46 -11.09
CA LEU A 120 8.99 13.70 -10.03
C LEU A 120 8.40 14.61 -8.95
N TRP A 121 9.02 15.76 -8.69
CA TRP A 121 8.47 16.83 -7.87
C TRP A 121 7.28 17.54 -8.51
N GLY A 122 7.32 17.73 -9.81
CA GLY A 122 6.34 18.53 -10.57
C GLY A 122 5.00 17.83 -10.79
N ILE A 123 4.98 16.51 -10.87
CA ILE A 123 3.80 15.74 -11.27
C ILE A 123 3.04 15.17 -10.08
N SER A 124 1.72 15.04 -10.23
CA SER A 124 0.86 14.25 -9.34
C SER A 124 0.52 12.94 -10.03
N GLY A 125 0.64 11.82 -9.30
CA GLY A 125 0.37 10.51 -9.88
C GLY A 125 0.67 9.36 -8.93
N GLN A 126 0.41 8.16 -9.43
CA GLN A 126 0.67 6.88 -8.77
C GLN A 126 1.53 6.07 -9.73
N TYR A 127 2.82 5.93 -9.46
CA TYR A 127 3.73 5.37 -10.46
C TYR A 127 4.94 4.64 -9.87
N ALA A 128 5.41 3.68 -10.66
CA ALA A 128 6.76 3.13 -10.60
C ALA A 128 7.29 3.00 -12.03
N PHE A 129 8.57 3.25 -12.23
CA PHE A 129 9.15 3.23 -13.56
C PHE A 129 10.59 2.75 -13.59
N ALA A 130 11.01 2.30 -14.78
CA ALA A 130 12.39 2.13 -15.16
C ALA A 130 12.63 2.92 -16.46
N LEU A 131 13.66 3.78 -16.46
CA LEU A 131 14.08 4.57 -17.62
C LEU A 131 15.53 4.23 -17.94
N TRP A 132 15.79 3.83 -19.20
CA TRP A 132 17.13 3.62 -19.72
C TRP A 132 17.53 4.74 -20.68
N ASP A 133 18.70 5.31 -20.49
CA ASP A 133 19.38 6.21 -21.42
C ASP A 133 20.42 5.41 -22.20
N CYS A 134 20.14 5.12 -23.47
CA CYS A 134 21.03 4.37 -24.37
C CYS A 134 22.36 5.09 -24.63
N HIS A 135 22.39 6.43 -24.51
CA HIS A 135 23.57 7.22 -24.75
C HIS A 135 24.53 7.24 -23.55
N GLU A 136 24.01 7.53 -22.37
CA GLU A 136 24.79 7.57 -21.13
C GLU A 136 24.96 6.19 -20.47
N ARG A 137 24.26 5.14 -20.97
CA ARG A 137 24.22 3.79 -20.41
C ARG A 137 23.81 3.83 -18.94
N MET A 138 22.74 4.56 -18.65
CA MET A 138 22.27 4.85 -17.30
C MET A 138 20.82 4.39 -17.12
N LEU A 139 20.57 3.67 -16.02
CA LEU A 139 19.25 3.21 -15.62
C LEU A 139 18.76 3.99 -14.40
N TRP A 140 17.54 4.55 -14.49
CA TRP A 140 16.83 5.07 -13.34
C TRP A 140 15.66 4.17 -12.99
N LEU A 141 15.53 3.87 -11.69
CA LEU A 141 14.34 3.25 -11.10
C LEU A 141 13.72 4.25 -10.14
N GLY A 142 12.43 4.53 -10.28
CA GLY A 142 11.76 5.48 -9.41
C GLY A 142 10.37 5.01 -8.98
N ARG A 143 9.94 5.53 -7.82
CA ARG A 143 8.65 5.22 -7.22
C ARG A 143 7.96 6.49 -6.74
N ASP A 144 6.63 6.53 -6.83
CA ASP A 144 5.84 7.68 -6.39
C ASP A 144 6.06 8.04 -4.91
N PRO A 145 5.82 9.32 -4.51
CA PRO A 145 6.11 9.81 -3.17
C PRO A 145 5.34 9.12 -2.03
N VAL A 146 4.22 8.50 -2.35
CA VAL A 146 3.36 7.79 -1.39
C VAL A 146 3.67 6.29 -1.37
N GLY A 147 4.30 5.78 -2.43
CA GLY A 147 4.59 4.36 -2.61
C GLY A 147 3.36 3.53 -2.97
N ILE A 148 2.46 4.10 -3.78
CA ILE A 148 1.23 3.42 -4.21
C ILE A 148 1.56 2.27 -5.15
N LYS A 149 2.45 2.52 -6.14
CA LYS A 149 2.86 1.47 -7.06
C LYS A 149 4.13 0.76 -6.56
N PRO A 150 4.19 -0.55 -6.69
CA PRO A 150 5.32 -1.33 -6.22
C PRO A 150 6.48 -1.36 -7.23
N LEU A 151 7.70 -1.40 -6.69
CA LEU A 151 8.90 -1.70 -7.44
C LEU A 151 9.92 -2.38 -6.51
N TYR A 152 10.46 -3.50 -6.97
CA TYR A 152 11.49 -4.27 -6.27
C TYR A 152 12.73 -4.37 -7.14
N PHE A 153 13.88 -4.47 -6.50
CA PHE A 153 15.16 -4.64 -7.17
C PHE A 153 16.08 -5.57 -6.39
N VAL A 154 17.07 -6.11 -7.08
CA VAL A 154 18.17 -6.88 -6.52
C VAL A 154 19.45 -6.56 -7.27
N GLU A 155 20.50 -6.27 -6.51
CA GLU A 155 21.87 -6.22 -7.03
C GLU A 155 22.47 -7.62 -6.90
N TYR A 156 23.13 -8.11 -7.96
CA TYR A 156 23.69 -9.45 -8.01
C TYR A 156 25.05 -9.46 -8.69
N SER A 157 25.55 -10.64 -9.07
CA SER A 157 26.93 -10.86 -9.55
C SER A 157 27.46 -9.76 -10.47
N GLY A 158 28.63 -9.19 -10.16
CA GLY A 158 29.30 -8.19 -11.00
C GLY A 158 28.67 -6.79 -10.96
N GLY A 159 27.83 -6.48 -9.98
CA GLY A 159 27.14 -5.19 -9.87
C GLY A 159 25.95 -5.05 -10.83
N GLN A 160 25.48 -6.16 -11.40
CA GLN A 160 24.28 -6.19 -12.23
C GLN A 160 23.03 -5.93 -11.39
N LEU A 161 21.99 -5.38 -12.02
CA LEU A 161 20.72 -5.03 -11.40
C LEU A 161 19.57 -5.71 -12.12
N ALA A 162 18.65 -6.31 -11.34
CA ALA A 162 17.35 -6.75 -11.83
C ALA A 162 16.23 -6.08 -11.04
N PHE A 163 15.09 -5.88 -11.69
CA PHE A 163 13.93 -5.23 -11.06
C PHE A 163 12.61 -5.78 -11.60
N ALA A 164 11.56 -5.70 -10.79
CA ALA A 164 10.20 -6.03 -11.20
C ALA A 164 9.14 -5.37 -10.29
N SER A 165 7.91 -5.29 -10.79
CA SER A 165 6.75 -4.84 -10.01
C SER A 165 6.38 -5.79 -8.87
N GLU A 166 6.74 -7.08 -8.97
CA GLU A 166 6.42 -8.10 -7.96
C GLU A 166 7.64 -8.97 -7.63
N ILE A 167 7.72 -9.41 -6.38
CA ILE A 167 8.80 -10.26 -5.89
C ILE A 167 8.82 -11.62 -6.62
N SER A 168 7.63 -12.20 -6.84
CA SER A 168 7.47 -13.47 -7.55
C SER A 168 8.04 -13.41 -8.97
N ALA A 169 7.84 -12.31 -9.67
CA ALA A 169 8.39 -12.06 -10.99
C ALA A 169 9.91 -11.82 -10.94
N LEU A 170 10.39 -11.00 -10.00
CA LEU A 170 11.83 -10.73 -9.85
C LEU A 170 12.63 -12.01 -9.55
N ARG A 171 12.07 -12.93 -8.77
CA ARG A 171 12.69 -14.22 -8.45
C ARG A 171 12.80 -15.16 -9.66
N LYS A 172 12.10 -14.90 -10.77
CA LYS A 172 12.32 -15.60 -12.06
C LYS A 172 13.63 -15.16 -12.72
N ILE A 173 14.06 -13.92 -12.47
CA ILE A 173 15.32 -13.38 -13.00
C ILE A 173 16.47 -13.79 -12.06
N VAL A 174 16.36 -13.43 -10.77
CA VAL A 174 17.39 -13.72 -9.76
C VAL A 174 16.74 -14.48 -8.61
N PRO A 175 16.98 -15.79 -8.50
CA PRO A 175 16.53 -16.58 -7.35
C PRO A 175 17.16 -16.05 -6.05
N ASP A 176 16.33 -15.92 -5.00
CA ASP A 176 16.79 -15.48 -3.68
C ASP A 176 16.19 -16.35 -2.58
N ARG A 177 16.89 -16.42 -1.45
CA ARG A 177 16.47 -17.20 -0.28
C ARG A 177 15.61 -16.37 0.66
N PRO A 178 14.65 -17.00 1.37
CA PRO A 178 13.93 -16.35 2.45
C PRO A 178 14.90 -15.78 3.50
N ASP A 179 14.53 -14.63 4.05
CA ASP A 179 15.24 -13.98 5.15
C ASP A 179 14.54 -14.29 6.48
N PRO A 180 15.12 -15.13 7.36
CA PRO A 180 14.50 -15.44 8.64
C PRO A 180 14.47 -14.25 9.61
N ASP A 181 15.37 -13.28 9.44
CA ASP A 181 15.53 -12.16 10.36
C ASP A 181 14.37 -11.15 10.30
N ILE A 182 13.54 -11.23 9.25
CA ILE A 182 12.35 -10.40 9.13
C ILE A 182 11.17 -10.85 10.02
N PHE A 183 11.21 -12.06 10.58
CA PHE A 183 10.07 -12.66 11.30
C PHE A 183 9.51 -11.76 12.38
N GLN A 184 10.39 -11.21 13.20
CA GLN A 184 9.99 -10.35 14.31
C GLN A 184 9.36 -9.04 13.83
N ASN A 185 9.97 -8.39 12.82
CA ASN A 185 9.43 -7.18 12.21
C ASN A 185 8.07 -7.44 11.53
N TYR A 186 7.96 -8.57 10.85
CA TYR A 186 6.69 -9.00 10.27
C TYR A 186 5.58 -9.15 11.33
N LEU A 187 5.85 -9.82 12.45
CA LEU A 187 4.87 -9.96 13.52
C LEU A 187 4.50 -8.62 14.17
N ALA A 188 5.47 -7.72 14.31
CA ALA A 188 5.21 -6.39 14.87
C ALA A 188 4.27 -5.56 14.00
N HIS A 189 4.40 -5.64 12.67
CA HIS A 189 3.69 -4.77 11.72
C HIS A 189 2.59 -5.48 10.92
N LEU A 190 2.59 -6.82 10.84
CA LEU A 190 1.79 -7.67 9.94
C LEU A 190 2.18 -7.56 8.48
N PHE A 191 3.28 -6.93 8.17
CA PHE A 191 3.92 -6.85 6.85
C PHE A 191 5.42 -6.63 7.04
N VAL A 192 6.19 -6.73 5.97
CA VAL A 192 7.63 -6.44 6.00
C VAL A 192 7.84 -4.99 5.55
N PRO A 193 8.32 -4.10 6.44
CA PRO A 193 8.55 -2.70 6.08
C PRO A 193 9.65 -2.54 5.01
N ALA A 194 9.43 -1.61 4.05
CA ALA A 194 10.46 -1.23 3.09
C ALA A 194 11.69 -0.62 3.82
N PRO A 195 12.92 -0.81 3.29
CA PRO A 195 13.28 -1.42 2.02
C PRO A 195 13.39 -2.95 2.06
N ALA A 196 13.18 -3.61 3.22
CA ALA A 196 13.24 -5.06 3.32
C ALA A 196 12.07 -5.74 2.60
N THR A 197 12.28 -7.01 2.32
CA THR A 197 11.26 -7.92 1.78
C THR A 197 11.31 -9.24 2.55
N GLY A 198 10.54 -10.24 2.11
CA GLY A 198 10.66 -11.61 2.63
C GLY A 198 11.97 -12.31 2.27
N PHE A 199 12.89 -11.65 1.56
CA PHE A 199 14.09 -12.26 0.97
C PHE A 199 15.36 -11.49 1.32
N ALA A 200 16.49 -12.21 1.34
CA ALA A 200 17.75 -11.71 1.87
C ALA A 200 18.40 -10.61 1.00
N ALA A 201 18.32 -10.72 -0.31
CA ALA A 201 18.94 -9.76 -1.24
C ALA A 201 17.92 -8.82 -1.90
N ILE A 202 16.68 -9.26 -2.13
CA ILE A 202 15.65 -8.43 -2.76
C ILE A 202 15.27 -7.26 -1.86
N ARG A 203 15.24 -6.06 -2.44
CA ARG A 203 14.85 -4.82 -1.75
C ARG A 203 13.68 -4.16 -2.47
N GLN A 204 12.90 -3.41 -1.71
CA GLN A 204 11.82 -2.57 -2.24
C GLN A 204 12.35 -1.15 -2.45
N VAL A 205 12.09 -0.56 -3.61
CA VAL A 205 12.28 0.89 -3.82
C VAL A 205 11.33 1.62 -2.86
N GLN A 206 11.87 2.53 -2.06
CA GLN A 206 11.09 3.24 -1.05
C GLN A 206 10.16 4.30 -1.68
N PRO A 207 9.08 4.69 -1.00
CA PRO A 207 8.26 5.82 -1.45
C PRO A 207 9.09 7.07 -1.70
N GLY A 208 8.99 7.66 -2.90
CA GLY A 208 9.75 8.85 -3.31
C GLY A 208 11.25 8.65 -3.50
N GLU A 209 11.70 7.41 -3.64
CA GLU A 209 13.11 7.10 -3.93
C GLU A 209 13.37 7.05 -5.44
N LEU A 210 14.51 7.61 -5.83
CA LEU A 210 15.12 7.47 -7.15
C LEU A 210 16.46 6.76 -7.03
N ILE A 211 16.61 5.66 -7.75
CA ILE A 211 17.84 4.89 -7.89
C ILE A 211 18.44 5.18 -9.26
N CYS A 212 19.71 5.49 -9.31
CA CYS A 212 20.51 5.64 -10.53
C CYS A 212 21.56 4.52 -10.55
N TRP A 213 21.58 3.73 -11.60
CA TRP A 213 22.58 2.68 -11.83
C TRP A 213 23.35 2.95 -13.11
N GLN A 214 24.67 2.89 -13.07
CA GLN A 214 25.56 3.05 -14.19
C GLN A 214 26.85 2.24 -14.00
N GLY A 215 27.15 1.36 -14.94
CA GLY A 215 28.42 0.62 -14.96
C GLY A 215 28.70 -0.20 -13.67
N GLY A 216 27.68 -0.82 -13.07
CA GLY A 216 27.82 -1.59 -11.84
C GLY A 216 27.83 -0.76 -10.56
N LYS A 217 27.63 0.55 -10.64
CA LYS A 217 27.52 1.43 -9.47
C LYS A 217 26.09 1.92 -9.32
N MET A 218 25.59 1.90 -8.11
CA MET A 218 24.24 2.33 -7.76
C MET A 218 24.30 3.52 -6.80
N ASP A 219 23.66 4.62 -7.18
CA ASP A 219 23.37 5.75 -6.31
C ASP A 219 21.88 5.77 -5.95
N ARG A 220 21.58 6.05 -4.68
CA ARG A 220 20.20 6.05 -4.16
C ARG A 220 19.92 7.35 -3.45
N ARG A 221 18.87 8.03 -3.85
CA ARG A 221 18.48 9.30 -3.22
C ARG A 221 16.98 9.37 -2.97
N MET A 222 16.64 9.89 -1.82
CA MET A 222 15.26 10.22 -1.46
C MET A 222 14.95 11.60 -2.03
N ILE A 223 14.01 11.64 -2.98
CA ILE A 223 13.59 12.89 -3.63
C ILE A 223 12.49 13.55 -2.82
N CYS A 224 11.43 12.79 -2.56
CA CYS A 224 10.27 13.25 -1.81
C CYS A 224 9.60 12.05 -1.16
N ALA A 225 9.13 12.21 0.08
CA ALA A 225 8.30 11.20 0.71
C ALA A 225 7.20 11.89 1.50
N VAL A 226 5.98 11.40 1.38
CA VAL A 226 4.85 11.90 2.18
C VAL A 226 5.15 11.70 3.66
N GLY A 227 4.89 12.70 4.49
CA GLY A 227 5.18 12.65 5.91
C GLY A 227 6.65 12.90 6.30
N SER A 228 7.54 13.29 5.37
CA SER A 228 8.91 13.71 5.68
C SER A 228 9.08 15.23 5.62
N SER A 229 10.09 15.76 6.32
CA SER A 229 10.50 17.17 6.21
C SER A 229 11.04 17.52 4.82
N LEU A 230 11.46 16.52 4.03
CA LEU A 230 11.93 16.69 2.66
C LEU A 230 10.80 16.99 1.65
N ALA A 231 9.55 16.83 2.05
CA ALA A 231 8.40 16.98 1.16
C ALA A 231 7.94 18.44 0.94
N SER A 232 8.75 19.42 1.30
CA SER A 232 8.47 20.83 0.96
C SER A 232 9.69 21.44 0.29
N PRO A 233 9.60 21.94 -0.96
CA PRO A 233 10.62 22.83 -1.50
C PRO A 233 10.74 24.04 -0.54
N GLN A 234 11.97 24.49 -0.28
CA GLN A 234 12.20 25.78 0.38
C GLN A 234 11.38 26.84 -0.36
N GLY A 235 10.37 27.41 0.33
CA GLY A 235 9.52 28.45 -0.28
C GLY A 235 8.02 28.22 -0.24
N CYS A 236 7.52 27.08 0.25
CA CYS A 236 6.12 27.00 0.67
C CYS A 236 5.98 27.70 2.01
N ASP A 237 6.06 29.04 1.96
CA ASP A 237 5.63 29.89 3.07
C ASP A 237 4.30 29.38 3.60
N GLU A 238 4.12 29.48 4.93
CA GLU A 238 2.83 29.39 5.63
C GLU A 238 1.85 30.44 5.08
N LEU A 239 1.49 30.35 3.80
CA LEU A 239 0.34 31.05 3.28
C LEU A 239 -0.85 30.48 4.04
N ALA A 240 -1.29 31.24 5.01
CA ALA A 240 -2.48 30.94 5.80
C ALA A 240 -3.60 30.57 4.82
N ILE A 241 -4.05 29.31 4.86
CA ILE A 241 -5.19 28.89 4.07
C ILE A 241 -6.40 29.63 4.64
N ASN A 242 -6.92 30.61 3.91
CA ASN A 242 -8.03 31.45 4.38
C ASN A 242 -9.27 30.62 4.76
N ASP A 243 -9.56 29.57 4.00
CA ASP A 243 -10.62 28.60 4.29
C ASP A 243 -10.12 27.17 3.97
N PRO A 244 -9.68 26.42 4.99
CA PRO A 244 -9.16 25.07 4.79
C PRO A 244 -10.20 24.07 4.29
N VAL A 245 -11.50 24.29 4.55
CA VAL A 245 -12.58 23.42 4.08
C VAL A 245 -12.75 23.57 2.56
N VAL A 246 -12.83 24.82 2.10
CA VAL A 246 -12.97 25.11 0.65
C VAL A 246 -11.72 24.70 -0.12
N ALA A 247 -10.53 24.96 0.42
CA ALA A 247 -9.28 24.58 -0.23
C ALA A 247 -9.17 23.07 -0.38
N LEU A 248 -9.43 22.31 0.69
CA LEU A 248 -9.41 20.86 0.67
C LEU A 248 -10.46 20.28 -0.29
N TYR A 249 -11.70 20.80 -0.25
CA TYR A 249 -12.76 20.37 -1.17
C TYR A 249 -12.34 20.54 -2.63
N ARG A 250 -11.80 21.72 -3.00
CA ARG A 250 -11.36 22.00 -4.37
C ARG A 250 -10.27 21.06 -4.82
N ALA A 251 -9.27 20.81 -3.99
CA ALA A 251 -8.17 19.89 -4.32
C ALA A 251 -8.67 18.46 -4.48
N VAL A 252 -9.50 17.96 -3.56
CA VAL A 252 -10.06 16.61 -3.67
C VAL A 252 -10.98 16.48 -4.88
N ARG A 253 -11.83 17.49 -5.15
CA ARG A 253 -12.70 17.49 -6.33
C ARG A 253 -11.91 17.43 -7.63
N GLN A 254 -10.82 18.20 -7.72
CA GLN A 254 -9.92 18.15 -8.89
C GLN A 254 -9.23 16.79 -9.00
N SER A 255 -8.74 16.24 -7.90
CA SER A 255 -8.11 14.93 -7.89
C SER A 255 -9.07 13.80 -8.29
N VAL A 256 -10.33 13.85 -7.84
CA VAL A 256 -11.36 12.89 -8.29
C VAL A 256 -11.65 13.07 -9.78
N ALA A 257 -11.74 14.31 -10.28
CA ALA A 257 -11.93 14.58 -11.70
C ALA A 257 -10.80 14.01 -12.57
N ASP A 258 -9.55 14.16 -12.11
CA ASP A 258 -8.37 13.60 -12.76
C ASP A 258 -8.35 12.07 -12.68
N ALA A 259 -8.75 11.50 -11.52
CA ALA A 259 -8.81 10.05 -11.34
C ALA A 259 -9.93 9.37 -12.16
N MET A 260 -10.95 10.12 -12.54
CA MET A 260 -12.02 9.68 -13.46
C MET A 260 -11.64 9.87 -14.94
N ASP A 261 -10.53 10.52 -15.23
CA ASP A 261 -10.06 10.73 -16.60
C ASP A 261 -9.38 9.46 -17.12
N ALA A 262 -10.12 8.67 -17.89
CA ALA A 262 -9.71 7.38 -18.41
C ALA A 262 -10.49 7.05 -19.69
N ASP A 263 -9.95 6.13 -20.50
CA ASP A 263 -10.59 5.59 -21.70
C ASP A 263 -11.35 4.27 -21.44
N ARG A 264 -11.51 3.92 -20.17
CA ARG A 264 -12.24 2.73 -19.68
C ARG A 264 -13.19 3.15 -18.55
N ASP A 265 -14.16 2.31 -18.28
CA ASP A 265 -15.15 2.55 -17.23
C ASP A 265 -14.49 2.61 -15.84
N VAL A 266 -14.97 3.56 -15.03
CA VAL A 266 -14.49 3.82 -13.67
C VAL A 266 -15.61 3.57 -12.69
N GLY A 267 -15.36 2.76 -11.65
CA GLY A 267 -16.25 2.53 -10.52
C GLY A 267 -15.76 3.20 -9.23
N ALA A 268 -16.48 2.99 -8.13
CA ALA A 268 -16.08 3.48 -6.80
C ALA A 268 -16.32 2.42 -5.72
N LEU A 269 -15.32 2.21 -4.84
CA LEU A 269 -15.51 1.41 -3.63
C LEU A 269 -16.39 2.16 -2.63
N MET A 270 -17.35 1.46 -2.05
CA MET A 270 -18.30 2.02 -1.09
C MET A 270 -18.30 1.21 0.20
N SER A 271 -17.52 1.62 1.18
CA SER A 271 -17.47 0.95 2.48
C SER A 271 -18.51 1.47 3.49
N GLY A 272 -19.48 2.29 3.06
CA GLY A 272 -20.36 2.98 4.01
C GLY A 272 -19.65 4.03 4.88
N GLY A 273 -18.34 4.18 4.75
CA GLY A 273 -17.51 5.13 5.48
C GLY A 273 -17.49 6.53 4.86
N MET A 274 -16.91 7.48 5.60
CA MET A 274 -16.80 8.89 5.21
C MET A 274 -15.96 9.09 3.94
N ASP A 275 -14.80 8.43 3.85
CA ASP A 275 -13.84 8.68 2.78
C ASP A 275 -14.36 8.17 1.45
N SER A 276 -14.75 6.90 1.39
CA SER A 276 -15.33 6.29 0.20
C SER A 276 -16.65 6.98 -0.20
N GLY A 277 -17.49 7.34 0.78
CA GLY A 277 -18.73 8.07 0.53
C GLY A 277 -18.51 9.48 -0.04
N GLY A 278 -17.53 10.21 0.49
CA GLY A 278 -17.17 11.53 -0.02
C GLY A 278 -16.63 11.48 -1.45
N ILE A 279 -15.75 10.51 -1.75
CA ILE A 279 -15.23 10.30 -3.11
C ILE A 279 -16.36 9.93 -4.07
N ALA A 280 -17.25 9.00 -3.69
CA ALA A 280 -18.38 8.59 -4.52
C ALA A 280 -19.33 9.76 -4.79
N ALA A 281 -19.63 10.59 -3.78
CA ALA A 281 -20.48 11.77 -3.95
C ALA A 281 -19.88 12.79 -4.92
N ILE A 282 -18.58 13.09 -4.78
CA ILE A 282 -17.85 13.99 -5.68
C ILE A 282 -17.80 13.41 -7.11
N ALA A 283 -17.54 12.11 -7.26
CA ALA A 283 -17.49 11.44 -8.56
C ALA A 283 -18.85 11.50 -9.27
N CYS A 284 -19.95 11.30 -8.55
CA CYS A 284 -21.30 11.44 -9.08
C CYS A 284 -21.63 12.89 -9.50
N ASP A 285 -21.22 13.88 -8.71
CA ASP A 285 -21.39 15.30 -9.05
C ASP A 285 -20.64 15.65 -10.34
N ILE A 286 -19.40 15.19 -10.47
CA ILE A 286 -18.58 15.38 -11.68
C ILE A 286 -19.22 14.68 -12.88
N ALA A 287 -19.66 13.44 -12.75
CA ALA A 287 -20.30 12.69 -13.83
C ALA A 287 -21.56 13.40 -14.34
N ARG A 288 -22.43 13.86 -13.42
CA ARG A 288 -23.63 14.64 -13.77
C ARG A 288 -23.28 15.95 -14.49
N GLY A 289 -22.25 16.67 -13.99
CA GLY A 289 -21.77 17.89 -14.64
C GLY A 289 -21.24 17.68 -16.05
N ARG A 290 -20.78 16.45 -16.37
CA ARG A 290 -20.35 16.02 -17.70
C ARG A 290 -21.49 15.41 -18.55
N GLY A 291 -22.71 15.33 -18.04
CA GLY A 291 -23.81 14.63 -18.71
C GLY A 291 -23.65 13.11 -18.76
N GLN A 292 -22.82 12.54 -17.90
CA GLN A 292 -22.53 11.11 -17.80
C GLN A 292 -23.35 10.46 -16.69
N LYS A 293 -23.54 9.14 -16.76
CA LYS A 293 -24.11 8.37 -15.65
C LYS A 293 -23.15 8.35 -14.45
N PRO A 294 -23.69 8.31 -13.22
CA PRO A 294 -22.86 8.05 -12.04
C PRO A 294 -22.06 6.76 -12.19
N PRO A 295 -20.81 6.71 -11.68
CA PRO A 295 -20.01 5.49 -11.69
C PRO A 295 -20.69 4.39 -10.85
N PRO A 296 -20.56 3.09 -11.20
CA PRO A 296 -21.06 2.01 -10.37
C PRO A 296 -20.31 1.93 -9.04
N GLY A 297 -21.05 1.62 -7.96
CA GLY A 297 -20.51 1.42 -6.62
C GLY A 297 -20.30 -0.06 -6.31
N PHE A 298 -19.28 -0.38 -5.49
CA PHE A 298 -18.97 -1.74 -5.06
C PHE A 298 -18.85 -1.82 -3.54
N VAL A 299 -19.57 -2.74 -2.90
CA VAL A 299 -19.55 -2.95 -1.44
C VAL A 299 -19.36 -4.41 -1.10
N MET A 300 -18.58 -4.70 -0.05
CA MET A 300 -18.47 -6.02 0.55
C MET A 300 -19.64 -6.26 1.51
N GLN A 301 -20.33 -7.38 1.37
CA GLN A 301 -21.43 -7.81 2.24
C GLN A 301 -20.97 -8.88 3.23
N PHE A 302 -21.35 -8.70 4.49
CA PHE A 302 -21.17 -9.68 5.54
C PHE A 302 -22.54 -10.20 6.01
N ASP A 303 -22.78 -11.52 5.92
CA ASP A 303 -24.04 -12.10 6.37
C ASP A 303 -24.22 -11.99 7.88
N GLY A 304 -25.30 -11.34 8.30
CA GLY A 304 -25.77 -11.28 9.69
C GLY A 304 -24.83 -10.61 10.70
N ALA A 305 -23.81 -9.90 10.25
CA ALA A 305 -22.79 -9.32 11.12
C ALA A 305 -23.05 -7.85 11.44
N ALA A 306 -22.74 -7.46 12.68
CA ALA A 306 -22.67 -6.04 13.07
C ALA A 306 -21.63 -5.23 12.25
N MET A 307 -20.87 -5.91 11.39
CA MET A 307 -19.85 -5.33 10.50
C MET A 307 -20.36 -5.10 9.07
N ASP A 308 -21.61 -5.45 8.77
CA ASP A 308 -22.17 -5.26 7.43
C ASP A 308 -22.48 -3.77 7.16
N GLU A 309 -21.71 -3.17 6.29
CA GLU A 309 -21.87 -1.77 5.85
C GLU A 309 -22.78 -1.64 4.62
N THR A 310 -23.29 -2.77 4.07
CA THR A 310 -24.17 -2.80 2.89
C THR A 310 -25.40 -1.90 3.04
N PRO A 311 -26.11 -1.85 4.17
CA PRO A 311 -27.27 -0.97 4.31
C PRO A 311 -26.92 0.51 4.14
N ARG A 312 -25.78 0.94 4.67
CA ARG A 312 -25.29 2.32 4.54
C ARG A 312 -24.81 2.63 3.13
N ALA A 313 -24.09 1.70 2.51
CA ALA A 313 -23.65 1.84 1.13
C ALA A 313 -24.86 1.94 0.18
N ARG A 314 -25.91 1.16 0.43
CA ARG A 314 -27.17 1.21 -0.33
C ARG A 314 -27.89 2.56 -0.14
N GLN A 315 -28.05 3.03 1.09
CA GLN A 315 -28.62 4.36 1.37
C GLN A 315 -27.91 5.46 0.58
N LEU A 316 -26.58 5.43 0.55
CA LEU A 316 -25.81 6.42 -0.19
C LEU A 316 -25.92 6.24 -1.71
N ALA A 317 -25.89 5.01 -2.20
CA ALA A 317 -26.03 4.71 -3.63
C ALA A 317 -27.39 5.18 -4.15
N ASP A 318 -28.47 4.90 -3.42
CA ASP A 318 -29.83 5.34 -3.77
C ASP A 318 -29.91 6.89 -3.80
N TYR A 319 -29.33 7.57 -2.79
CA TYR A 319 -29.28 9.04 -2.74
C TYR A 319 -28.49 9.64 -3.91
N LEU A 320 -27.39 9.01 -4.29
CA LEU A 320 -26.51 9.45 -5.38
C LEU A 320 -27.00 8.95 -6.76
N GLY A 321 -27.99 8.08 -6.84
CA GLY A 321 -28.46 7.48 -8.10
C GLY A 321 -27.40 6.56 -8.74
N MET A 322 -26.60 5.88 -7.92
CA MET A 322 -25.56 4.93 -8.35
C MET A 322 -26.13 3.51 -8.45
N GLU A 323 -25.68 2.75 -9.45
CA GLU A 323 -25.82 1.30 -9.43
C GLU A 323 -24.87 0.71 -8.38
N LEU A 324 -25.39 -0.15 -7.47
CA LEU A 324 -24.60 -0.76 -6.41
C LEU A 324 -24.45 -2.26 -6.62
N HIS A 325 -23.21 -2.70 -6.81
CA HIS A 325 -22.83 -4.11 -6.88
C HIS A 325 -22.38 -4.62 -5.52
N ILE A 326 -23.00 -5.70 -5.07
CA ILE A 326 -22.72 -6.33 -3.78
C ILE A 326 -21.80 -7.53 -4.00
N VAL A 327 -20.66 -7.54 -3.32
CA VAL A 327 -19.69 -8.63 -3.35
C VAL A 327 -19.78 -9.39 -2.01
N PRO A 328 -20.14 -10.68 -2.01
CA PRO A 328 -20.22 -11.45 -0.76
C PRO A 328 -18.81 -11.69 -0.17
N ALA A 329 -18.70 -11.55 1.15
CA ALA A 329 -17.48 -11.93 1.86
C ALA A 329 -17.32 -13.46 1.89
N PRO A 330 -16.07 -14.00 1.89
CA PRO A 330 -15.81 -15.42 2.03
C PRO A 330 -16.39 -15.99 3.33
N GLN A 331 -17.13 -17.10 3.24
CA GLN A 331 -17.87 -17.69 4.36
C GLN A 331 -17.23 -18.98 4.89
N THR A 332 -16.69 -19.81 4.02
CA THR A 332 -16.11 -21.11 4.36
C THR A 332 -14.61 -21.03 4.62
N GLY A 333 -14.05 -22.02 5.33
CA GLY A 333 -12.61 -22.11 5.53
C GLY A 333 -11.84 -22.25 4.22
N ASP A 334 -12.38 -23.02 3.27
CA ASP A 334 -11.77 -23.22 1.96
C ASP A 334 -11.73 -21.93 1.14
N GLU A 335 -12.82 -21.14 1.12
CA GLU A 335 -12.83 -19.84 0.45
C GLU A 335 -11.82 -18.86 1.07
N ILE A 336 -11.78 -18.79 2.41
CA ILE A 336 -10.83 -17.94 3.13
C ILE A 336 -9.39 -18.34 2.82
N LEU A 337 -9.10 -19.64 2.86
CA LEU A 337 -7.77 -20.17 2.56
C LEU A 337 -7.36 -19.92 1.10
N ALA A 338 -8.27 -20.15 0.15
CA ALA A 338 -8.02 -19.91 -1.27
C ALA A 338 -7.65 -18.44 -1.55
N HIS A 339 -8.44 -17.48 -1.04
CA HIS A 339 -8.15 -16.06 -1.20
C HIS A 339 -6.85 -15.65 -0.48
N LEU A 340 -6.55 -16.23 0.69
CA LEU A 340 -5.30 -15.97 1.39
C LEU A 340 -4.08 -16.47 0.60
N GLN A 341 -4.14 -17.69 0.05
CA GLN A 341 -3.06 -18.26 -0.75
C GLN A 341 -2.81 -17.47 -2.04
N GLU A 342 -3.89 -17.06 -2.73
CA GLU A 342 -3.81 -16.21 -3.90
C GLU A 342 -3.15 -14.85 -3.57
N ALA A 343 -3.56 -14.22 -2.47
CA ALA A 343 -2.95 -12.98 -1.99
C ALA A 343 -1.46 -13.15 -1.69
N LEU A 344 -1.06 -14.20 -0.95
CA LEU A 344 0.34 -14.45 -0.61
C LEU A 344 1.21 -14.68 -1.85
N THR A 345 0.66 -15.31 -2.89
CA THR A 345 1.33 -15.44 -4.19
C THR A 345 1.58 -14.08 -4.85
N GLY A 346 0.59 -13.19 -4.86
CA GLY A 346 0.71 -11.82 -5.41
C GLY A 346 1.64 -10.92 -4.60
N PHE A 347 1.67 -11.07 -3.27
CA PHE A 347 2.62 -10.34 -2.43
C PHE A 347 4.05 -10.87 -2.56
N GLY A 348 4.22 -12.17 -2.74
CA GLY A 348 5.52 -12.84 -2.71
C GLY A 348 6.24 -12.72 -1.36
N ALA A 349 5.58 -12.18 -0.34
CA ALA A 349 6.09 -11.93 1.01
C ALA A 349 5.00 -12.22 2.04
N PRO A 350 5.35 -12.46 3.33
CA PRO A 350 4.34 -12.67 4.35
C PRO A 350 3.55 -11.36 4.59
N PHE A 351 2.21 -11.47 4.52
CA PHE A 351 1.31 -10.35 4.74
C PHE A 351 0.17 -10.75 5.67
N GLY A 352 0.27 -10.38 6.94
CA GLY A 352 -0.55 -10.88 8.05
C GLY A 352 -1.82 -10.07 8.33
N ASN A 353 -2.14 -9.02 7.56
CA ASN A 353 -3.40 -8.32 7.74
C ASN A 353 -4.55 -9.17 7.19
N PRO A 354 -5.50 -9.63 8.03
CA PRO A 354 -6.56 -10.51 7.56
C PRO A 354 -7.51 -9.85 6.54
N SER A 355 -7.56 -8.51 6.47
CA SER A 355 -8.36 -7.78 5.48
C SER A 355 -7.94 -8.09 4.04
N VAL A 356 -6.75 -8.66 3.82
CA VAL A 356 -6.26 -9.09 2.49
C VAL A 356 -7.21 -10.09 1.83
N VAL A 357 -7.81 -10.99 2.59
CA VAL A 357 -8.79 -11.99 2.11
C VAL A 357 -10.03 -11.29 1.54
N LEU A 358 -10.51 -10.26 2.23
CA LEU A 358 -11.66 -9.47 1.78
C LEU A 358 -11.34 -8.64 0.53
N MET A 359 -10.16 -8.01 0.52
CA MET A 359 -9.73 -7.20 -0.62
C MET A 359 -9.50 -8.05 -1.87
N GLN A 360 -9.02 -9.30 -1.71
CA GLN A 360 -8.90 -10.26 -2.80
C GLN A 360 -10.26 -10.63 -3.40
N ALA A 361 -11.23 -10.94 -2.54
CA ALA A 361 -12.61 -11.21 -2.96
C ALA A 361 -13.26 -9.97 -3.63
N LEU A 362 -13.03 -8.78 -3.08
CA LEU A 362 -13.54 -7.52 -3.63
C LEU A 362 -12.93 -7.20 -4.99
N GLY A 363 -11.61 -7.35 -5.15
CA GLY A 363 -10.92 -7.18 -6.43
C GLY A 363 -11.49 -8.09 -7.52
N ARG A 364 -11.71 -9.37 -7.20
CA ARG A 364 -12.37 -10.35 -8.09
C ARG A 364 -13.81 -9.94 -8.44
N GLY A 365 -14.57 -9.37 -7.49
CA GLY A 365 -15.91 -8.88 -7.74
C GLY A 365 -15.93 -7.67 -8.66
N VAL A 366 -15.08 -6.68 -8.42
CA VAL A 366 -14.95 -5.44 -9.20
C VAL A 366 -14.52 -5.73 -10.65
N SER A 367 -13.55 -6.65 -10.84
CA SER A 367 -12.99 -6.96 -12.17
C SER A 367 -13.99 -7.43 -13.21
N ARG A 368 -15.16 -7.92 -12.78
CA ARG A 368 -16.26 -8.35 -13.67
C ARG A 368 -16.99 -7.18 -14.30
N HIS A 369 -16.79 -5.96 -13.81
CA HIS A 369 -17.56 -4.79 -14.20
C HIS A 369 -16.66 -3.67 -14.74
N VAL A 370 -15.57 -3.33 -14.01
CA VAL A 370 -14.71 -2.20 -14.37
C VAL A 370 -13.22 -2.53 -14.13
N PRO A 371 -12.32 -2.02 -15.00
CA PRO A 371 -10.88 -2.17 -14.78
C PRO A 371 -10.27 -1.08 -13.89
N ILE A 372 -11.03 -0.02 -13.55
CA ILE A 372 -10.57 1.10 -12.72
C ILE A 372 -11.60 1.33 -11.62
N CYS A 373 -11.14 1.54 -10.38
CA CYS A 373 -12.05 1.82 -9.28
C CYS A 373 -11.45 2.85 -8.32
N LEU A 374 -12.25 3.87 -7.95
CA LEU A 374 -11.84 4.88 -6.98
C LEU A 374 -11.91 4.31 -5.56
N ALA A 375 -10.89 4.57 -4.75
CA ALA A 375 -10.79 4.11 -3.37
C ALA A 375 -10.50 5.26 -2.40
N GLY A 376 -10.94 5.10 -1.16
CA GLY A 376 -10.81 6.10 -0.09
C GLY A 376 -9.56 5.97 0.77
N ASP A 377 -8.53 5.25 0.30
CA ASP A 377 -7.29 5.05 1.04
C ASP A 377 -6.58 6.38 1.34
N GLY A 378 -5.91 6.46 2.48
CA GLY A 378 -5.16 7.63 2.91
C GLY A 378 -5.96 8.66 3.72
N GLY A 379 -7.30 8.59 3.71
CA GLY A 379 -8.13 9.56 4.42
C GLY A 379 -7.97 9.52 5.94
N ASP A 380 -7.73 8.36 6.52
CA ASP A 380 -7.46 8.22 7.96
C ASP A 380 -6.10 8.80 8.35
N GLU A 381 -5.08 8.55 7.55
CA GLU A 381 -3.69 8.98 7.78
C GLU A 381 -3.50 10.48 7.55
N LEU A 382 -4.17 11.06 6.55
CA LEU A 382 -4.03 12.49 6.22
C LEU A 382 -4.89 13.38 7.13
N PHE A 383 -6.10 12.93 7.49
CA PHE A 383 -7.08 13.76 8.18
C PHE A 383 -7.32 13.34 9.63
N GLY A 384 -6.49 12.44 10.18
CA GLY A 384 -6.55 12.05 11.59
C GLY A 384 -7.76 11.20 11.98
N GLY A 385 -8.10 10.20 11.16
CA GLY A 385 -9.30 9.37 11.36
C GLY A 385 -9.15 8.24 12.38
N TYR A 386 -7.92 7.84 12.76
CA TYR A 386 -7.73 6.75 13.70
C TYR A 386 -7.93 7.19 15.16
N PRO A 387 -8.65 6.39 15.98
CA PRO A 387 -8.84 6.69 17.41
C PRO A 387 -7.53 6.87 18.19
N ARG A 388 -6.44 6.23 17.75
CA ARG A 388 -5.12 6.35 18.38
C ARG A 388 -4.57 7.77 18.34
N TYR A 389 -4.86 8.56 17.32
CA TYR A 389 -4.43 9.96 17.25
C TYR A 389 -5.14 10.83 18.30
N GLN A 390 -6.41 10.52 18.62
CA GLN A 390 -7.11 11.18 19.72
C GLN A 390 -6.50 10.79 21.08
N ALA A 391 -6.20 9.50 21.23
CA ALA A 391 -5.57 9.00 22.45
C ALA A 391 -4.17 9.59 22.66
N ALA A 392 -3.41 9.87 21.60
CA ALA A 392 -2.11 10.52 21.70
C ALA A 392 -2.18 11.91 22.37
N ARG A 393 -3.28 12.64 22.20
CA ARG A 393 -3.52 13.92 22.91
C ARG A 393 -3.67 13.72 24.41
N LEU A 394 -4.39 12.67 24.83
CA LEU A 394 -4.54 12.32 26.24
C LEU A 394 -3.21 11.84 26.83
N PHE A 395 -2.41 11.20 26.01
CA PHE A 395 -1.10 10.69 26.39
C PHE A 395 -0.14 11.80 26.83
N GLN A 396 -0.13 12.94 26.15
CA GLN A 396 0.67 14.10 26.55
C GLN A 396 0.32 14.58 27.98
N LEU A 397 -0.97 14.53 28.34
CA LEU A 397 -1.41 14.86 29.71
C LEU A 397 -1.01 13.77 30.71
N TRP A 398 -1.09 12.50 30.32
CA TRP A 398 -0.73 11.35 31.14
C TRP A 398 0.77 11.31 31.49
N HIS A 399 1.62 11.86 30.66
CA HIS A 399 3.06 12.00 30.93
C HIS A 399 3.39 12.84 32.17
N HIS A 400 2.52 13.73 32.59
CA HIS A 400 2.69 14.50 33.83
C HIS A 400 2.46 13.64 35.09
N VAL A 401 1.87 12.44 34.95
CA VAL A 401 1.74 11.49 36.06
C VAL A 401 3.08 10.77 36.25
N PRO A 402 3.63 10.71 37.49
CA PRO A 402 4.90 10.03 37.75
C PRO A 402 4.93 8.58 37.23
N ALA A 403 6.07 8.17 36.66
CA ALA A 403 6.23 6.85 36.02
C ALA A 403 5.85 5.67 36.94
N PHE A 404 6.17 5.75 38.24
CA PHE A 404 5.78 4.69 39.18
C PHE A 404 4.27 4.54 39.31
N ALA A 405 3.52 5.67 39.32
CA ALA A 405 2.05 5.63 39.41
C ALA A 405 1.44 5.10 38.11
N ARG A 406 1.99 5.46 36.94
CA ARG A 406 1.59 4.92 35.64
C ARG A 406 1.78 3.40 35.60
N ARG A 407 2.92 2.89 36.07
CA ARG A 407 3.22 1.45 36.17
C ARG A 407 2.27 0.72 37.13
N MET A 408 1.94 1.32 38.27
CA MET A 408 0.96 0.77 39.20
C MET A 408 -0.43 0.63 38.57
N VAL A 409 -0.91 1.66 37.88
CA VAL A 409 -2.20 1.62 37.18
C VAL A 409 -2.20 0.54 36.11
N ALA A 410 -1.16 0.43 35.30
CA ALA A 410 -1.04 -0.62 34.29
C ALA A 410 -1.07 -2.03 34.90
N LYS A 411 -0.30 -2.24 35.96
CA LYS A 411 -0.19 -3.56 36.62
C LYS A 411 -1.50 -4.01 37.28
N HIS A 412 -2.23 -3.12 37.95
CA HIS A 412 -3.38 -3.48 38.77
C HIS A 412 -4.73 -3.28 38.05
N LEU A 413 -4.83 -2.35 37.09
CA LEU A 413 -6.07 -2.04 36.40
C LEU A 413 -6.05 -2.38 34.91
N GLY A 414 -4.88 -2.45 34.29
CA GLY A 414 -4.74 -2.59 32.85
C GLY A 414 -5.51 -3.77 32.26
N ALA A 415 -5.44 -4.95 32.92
CA ALA A 415 -6.12 -6.16 32.46
C ALA A 415 -7.66 -6.11 32.61
N HIS A 416 -8.19 -5.23 33.44
CA HIS A 416 -9.64 -5.08 33.71
C HIS A 416 -10.30 -3.97 32.91
N LEU A 417 -9.51 -3.17 32.17
CA LEU A 417 -10.01 -2.08 31.35
C LEU A 417 -10.51 -2.57 29.98
N PRO A 418 -11.46 -1.86 29.35
CA PRO A 418 -11.81 -2.09 27.96
C PRO A 418 -10.55 -2.02 27.06
N ARG A 419 -10.52 -2.81 25.95
CA ARG A 419 -9.34 -3.01 25.09
C ARG A 419 -8.58 -1.71 24.73
N GLY A 420 -9.30 -0.64 24.35
CA GLY A 420 -8.68 0.64 24.02
C GLY A 420 -7.99 1.32 25.19
N ALA A 421 -8.63 1.31 26.35
CA ALA A 421 -8.07 1.87 27.59
C ALA A 421 -6.93 1.01 28.15
N SER A 422 -7.04 -0.31 28.07
CA SER A 422 -5.98 -1.26 28.42
C SER A 422 -4.73 -0.98 27.57
N ARG A 423 -4.86 -0.91 26.24
CA ARG A 423 -3.77 -0.56 25.34
C ARG A 423 -3.17 0.79 25.66
N PHE A 424 -4.00 1.79 25.93
CA PHE A 424 -3.52 3.13 26.33
C PHE A 424 -2.66 3.05 27.60
N VAL A 425 -3.14 2.38 28.63
CA VAL A 425 -2.46 2.31 29.92
C VAL A 425 -1.14 1.54 29.81
N TYR A 426 -1.10 0.42 29.09
CA TYR A 426 0.13 -0.35 28.88
C TYR A 426 1.14 0.43 28.00
N GLY A 427 0.70 1.07 26.94
CA GLY A 427 1.55 1.93 26.11
C GLY A 427 2.11 3.11 26.88
N ALA A 428 1.36 3.60 27.87
CA ALA A 428 1.73 4.77 28.68
C ALA A 428 2.73 4.47 29.81
N THR A 429 3.19 3.22 29.99
CA THR A 429 4.14 2.85 31.05
C THR A 429 5.60 2.89 30.65
N ALA A 430 5.91 2.82 29.36
CA ALA A 430 7.28 2.84 28.87
C ALA A 430 7.91 4.25 29.03
N ASP A 431 9.17 4.29 29.37
CA ASP A 431 9.87 5.55 29.65
C ASP A 431 10.37 6.25 28.35
N ASP A 432 10.45 5.53 27.22
CA ASP A 432 10.87 6.03 25.90
C ASP A 432 9.73 5.96 24.91
N ASP A 433 9.34 7.03 24.29
CA ASP A 433 8.34 7.20 23.23
C ASP A 433 7.32 6.04 23.08
N PRO A 434 6.51 5.81 24.11
CA PRO A 434 5.76 4.59 24.30
C PRO A 434 4.55 4.48 23.37
N ALA A 435 4.06 5.60 22.86
CA ALA A 435 2.93 5.62 21.96
C ALA A 435 3.25 4.90 20.65
N PHE A 436 4.45 5.06 20.10
CA PHE A 436 4.87 4.36 18.89
C PHE A 436 5.06 2.86 19.12
N LYS A 437 5.72 2.47 20.19
CA LYS A 437 6.02 1.07 20.51
C LYS A 437 4.76 0.22 20.61
N TYR A 438 3.79 0.68 21.38
CA TYR A 438 2.59 -0.11 21.69
C TYR A 438 1.49 0.01 20.63
N TRP A 439 1.32 1.18 20.05
CA TRP A 439 0.22 1.45 19.12
C TRP A 439 0.48 0.92 17.71
N ASN A 440 1.74 0.78 17.33
CA ASN A 440 2.14 0.25 16.03
C ASN A 440 2.44 -1.25 16.06
N ASN A 441 2.68 -1.85 17.24
CA ASN A 441 2.82 -3.29 17.36
C ASN A 441 1.43 -3.95 17.28
N ARG A 442 1.13 -4.58 16.15
CA ARG A 442 -0.15 -5.22 15.88
C ARG A 442 -0.34 -6.51 16.66
N CYS A 443 0.75 -7.23 16.97
CA CYS A 443 0.76 -8.46 17.76
C CYS A 443 1.16 -8.21 19.21
N ALA A 444 0.73 -7.10 19.80
CA ALA A 444 1.03 -6.70 21.16
C ALA A 444 0.34 -7.61 22.20
N VAL A 445 0.78 -8.85 22.27
CA VAL A 445 0.46 -9.80 23.34
C VAL A 445 1.73 -9.97 24.18
N PRO A 446 1.87 -9.32 25.36
CA PRO A 446 3.13 -9.24 26.08
C PRO A 446 3.76 -10.61 26.36
N GLU A 447 2.95 -11.59 26.78
CA GLU A 447 3.43 -12.94 27.08
C GLU A 447 3.93 -13.69 25.85
N LEU A 448 3.23 -13.57 24.72
CA LEU A 448 3.61 -14.20 23.47
C LEU A 448 4.74 -13.40 22.79
N GLY A 449 4.73 -12.09 22.88
CA GLY A 449 5.79 -11.22 22.40
C GLY A 449 7.13 -11.55 23.05
N ALA A 450 7.17 -11.72 24.37
CA ALA A 450 8.37 -12.13 25.10
C ALA A 450 8.81 -13.55 24.70
N ALA A 451 7.87 -14.49 24.52
CA ALA A 451 8.18 -15.87 24.10
C ALA A 451 8.71 -15.94 22.65
N LEU A 452 8.24 -15.08 21.78
CA LEU A 452 8.67 -15.00 20.39
C LEU A 452 9.83 -14.04 20.15
N GLN A 453 10.35 -13.43 21.23
CA GLN A 453 11.43 -12.44 21.17
C GLN A 453 11.14 -11.31 20.17
N ILE A 454 9.87 -10.89 20.09
CA ILE A 454 9.50 -9.73 19.27
C ILE A 454 10.22 -8.52 19.86
N PRO A 455 11.12 -7.86 19.11
CA PRO A 455 11.90 -6.76 19.65
C PRO A 455 10.96 -5.64 20.08
N GLU A 456 11.30 -4.99 21.17
CA GLU A 456 10.77 -3.66 21.41
C GLU A 456 11.22 -2.80 20.23
N TRP A 457 10.27 -2.27 19.49
CA TRP A 457 10.56 -1.47 18.30
C TRP A 457 11.40 -0.24 18.68
N ASP A 458 12.53 -0.05 18.00
CA ASP A 458 13.38 1.13 18.17
C ASP A 458 13.03 2.17 17.06
N PRO A 459 12.42 3.31 17.41
CA PRO A 459 12.11 4.36 16.45
C PRO A 459 13.37 5.01 15.84
N ASN A 460 14.54 4.86 16.51
CA ASN A 460 15.76 5.58 16.17
C ASN A 460 16.88 4.71 15.62
N GLY A 461 16.83 3.40 15.71
CA GLY A 461 18.01 2.55 15.56
C GLY A 461 17.90 1.30 14.71
N GLY A 462 16.73 0.91 14.25
CA GLY A 462 16.60 -0.24 13.38
C GLY A 462 16.99 0.08 11.94
N ALA A 463 17.25 -0.93 11.11
CA ALA A 463 17.52 -0.81 9.66
C ALA A 463 16.43 -0.04 8.89
N TYR A 464 15.34 0.31 9.55
CA TYR A 464 14.14 1.00 9.05
C TYR A 464 13.92 2.39 9.69
N GLY A 465 14.77 2.78 10.66
CA GLY A 465 14.68 4.03 11.41
C GLY A 465 15.59 5.12 10.84
N GLY A 466 15.12 5.89 9.87
CA GLY A 466 15.66 7.22 9.66
C GLY A 466 15.20 8.13 10.81
N LYS A 467 16.01 9.10 11.26
CA LYS A 467 15.53 10.22 12.09
C LYS A 467 14.40 10.88 11.31
N TYR A 468 13.18 10.56 11.69
CA TYR A 468 12.00 11.13 11.08
C TYR A 468 11.93 12.58 11.55
N GLY A 469 12.35 13.53 10.71
CA GLY A 469 12.12 14.93 10.97
C GLY A 469 10.64 15.11 11.30
N ASP A 470 10.36 15.75 12.43
CA ASP A 470 9.00 16.01 12.90
C ASP A 470 8.39 17.16 12.08
N PRO A 471 7.51 16.88 11.10
CA PRO A 471 6.86 17.94 10.33
C PRO A 471 5.77 18.66 11.13
N TYR A 472 5.33 18.11 12.29
CA TYR A 472 4.14 18.57 12.97
C TYR A 472 4.33 19.02 14.43
N GLY A 473 5.49 18.78 15.04
CA GLY A 473 5.85 19.28 16.38
C GLY A 473 5.06 18.69 17.56
N ASP A 474 3.99 17.91 17.32
CA ASP A 474 3.20 17.25 18.35
C ASP A 474 3.05 15.74 18.14
N LEU A 475 2.80 14.99 19.22
CA LEU A 475 2.72 13.52 19.16
C LEU A 475 1.66 12.99 18.18
N PRO A 476 0.43 13.53 18.11
CA PRO A 476 -0.53 13.12 17.09
C PRO A 476 -0.02 13.31 15.67
N GLY A 477 0.62 14.47 15.39
CA GLY A 477 1.21 14.75 14.08
C GLY A 477 2.35 13.80 13.73
N GLN A 478 3.22 13.49 14.67
CA GLN A 478 4.28 12.49 14.50
C GLN A 478 3.71 11.11 14.17
N MET A 479 2.63 10.70 14.85
CA MET A 479 1.95 9.43 14.56
C MET A 479 1.30 9.42 13.18
N MET A 480 0.67 10.52 12.76
CA MET A 480 0.12 10.66 11.41
C MET A 480 1.23 10.57 10.35
N ALA A 481 2.35 11.26 10.56
CA ALA A 481 3.51 11.22 9.66
C ALA A 481 4.14 9.82 9.57
N PHE A 482 4.22 9.11 10.69
CA PHE A 482 4.69 7.72 10.71
C PHE A 482 3.77 6.80 9.90
N ASP A 483 2.46 6.90 10.11
CA ASP A 483 1.49 6.10 9.37
C ASP A 483 1.53 6.39 7.87
N GLN A 484 1.68 7.65 7.47
CA GLN A 484 1.80 8.04 6.06
C GLN A 484 3.03 7.44 5.37
N ARG A 485 4.14 7.28 6.10
CA ARG A 485 5.40 6.77 5.54
C ARG A 485 5.54 5.26 5.58
N MET A 486 5.00 4.61 6.59
CA MET A 486 5.24 3.20 6.85
C MET A 486 3.97 2.35 6.74
N THR A 487 2.93 2.67 7.52
CA THR A 487 1.73 1.84 7.59
C THR A 487 0.89 1.96 6.31
N LEU A 488 0.73 3.15 5.79
CA LEU A 488 -0.04 3.39 4.56
C LEU A 488 0.57 2.68 3.35
N PRO A 489 1.84 2.91 2.96
CA PRO A 489 2.43 2.23 1.81
C PRO A 489 2.65 0.73 2.03
N GLY A 490 3.03 0.31 3.25
CA GLY A 490 3.36 -1.09 3.53
C GLY A 490 2.16 -2.00 3.78
N ASN A 491 1.02 -1.43 4.18
CA ASN A 491 -0.19 -2.18 4.53
C ASN A 491 -1.36 -1.87 3.59
N GLN A 492 -1.98 -0.68 3.70
CA GLN A 492 -3.21 -0.37 2.97
C GLN A 492 -2.98 -0.34 1.46
N LEU A 493 -2.03 0.47 0.98
CA LEU A 493 -1.78 0.62 -0.45
C LEU A 493 -1.19 -0.63 -1.08
N ALA A 494 -0.32 -1.35 -0.35
CA ALA A 494 0.18 -2.64 -0.81
C ALA A 494 -0.97 -3.64 -0.98
N MET A 495 -1.93 -3.66 -0.05
CA MET A 495 -3.11 -4.53 -0.13
C MET A 495 -4.02 -4.14 -1.29
N SER A 496 -4.33 -2.84 -1.43
CA SER A 496 -5.17 -2.34 -2.53
C SER A 496 -4.54 -2.65 -3.89
N ASP A 497 -3.25 -2.32 -4.11
CA ASP A 497 -2.58 -2.60 -5.38
C ASP A 497 -2.50 -4.09 -5.69
N ARG A 498 -2.03 -4.92 -4.75
CA ARG A 498 -1.83 -6.35 -5.01
C ARG A 498 -3.15 -7.09 -5.26
N CYS A 499 -4.15 -6.86 -4.40
CA CYS A 499 -5.44 -7.53 -4.53
C CYS A 499 -6.24 -7.04 -5.73
N GLY A 500 -6.15 -5.76 -6.08
CA GLY A 500 -6.75 -5.23 -7.30
C GLY A 500 -6.08 -5.78 -8.55
N MET A 501 -4.75 -5.67 -8.61
CA MET A 501 -3.99 -6.08 -9.79
C MET A 501 -3.92 -7.58 -9.99
N ALA A 502 -4.12 -8.40 -8.97
CA ALA A 502 -4.33 -9.85 -9.13
C ALA A 502 -5.50 -10.18 -10.08
N HIS A 503 -6.41 -9.24 -10.25
CA HIS A 503 -7.60 -9.37 -11.10
C HIS A 503 -7.66 -8.31 -12.21
N GLY A 504 -6.58 -7.59 -12.50
CA GLY A 504 -6.53 -6.54 -13.53
C GLY A 504 -7.38 -5.31 -13.19
N VAL A 505 -7.53 -4.98 -11.89
CA VAL A 505 -8.25 -3.78 -11.43
C VAL A 505 -7.26 -2.75 -10.88
N GLU A 506 -7.30 -1.55 -11.43
CA GLU A 506 -6.56 -0.38 -10.94
C GLU A 506 -7.34 0.35 -9.87
N TYR A 507 -6.88 0.33 -8.60
CA TYR A 507 -7.40 1.24 -7.59
C TYR A 507 -6.70 2.59 -7.69
N ARG A 508 -7.50 3.66 -7.92
CA ARG A 508 -7.06 5.05 -7.87
C ARG A 508 -7.46 5.67 -6.55
N VAL A 509 -6.52 6.35 -5.89
CA VAL A 509 -6.67 6.89 -4.52
C VAL A 509 -6.61 8.42 -4.51
N PRO A 510 -7.71 9.12 -4.87
CA PRO A 510 -7.69 10.58 -5.07
C PRO A 510 -7.28 11.38 -3.83
N LEU A 511 -7.52 10.87 -2.62
CA LEU A 511 -7.11 11.55 -1.39
C LEU A 511 -5.59 11.66 -1.25
N LEU A 512 -4.84 10.83 -1.98
CA LEU A 512 -3.38 10.80 -1.95
C LEU A 512 -2.74 11.56 -3.14
N ALA A 513 -3.50 12.37 -3.85
CA ALA A 513 -2.94 13.29 -4.82
C ALA A 513 -2.10 14.38 -4.13
N ARG A 514 -1.05 14.83 -4.80
CA ARG A 514 -0.08 15.78 -4.25
C ARG A 514 -0.74 17.02 -3.67
N ASP A 515 -1.62 17.68 -4.43
CA ASP A 515 -2.27 18.93 -3.99
C ASP A 515 -3.13 18.70 -2.73
N VAL A 516 -3.75 17.52 -2.61
CA VAL A 516 -4.53 17.15 -1.41
C VAL A 516 -3.60 16.97 -0.22
N ILE A 517 -2.48 16.27 -0.40
CA ILE A 517 -1.46 16.06 0.63
C ILE A 517 -0.88 17.40 1.08
N ASP A 518 -0.53 18.28 0.15
CA ASP A 518 0.07 19.58 0.43
C ASP A 518 -0.89 20.47 1.24
N ILE A 519 -2.18 20.47 0.90
CA ILE A 519 -3.20 21.21 1.68
C ILE A 519 -3.39 20.56 3.04
N ALA A 520 -3.53 19.23 3.12
CA ALA A 520 -3.72 18.53 4.38
C ALA A 520 -2.58 18.80 5.38
N ARG A 521 -1.34 18.89 4.90
CA ARG A 521 -0.14 19.17 5.72
C ARG A 521 -0.06 20.60 6.24
N ARG A 522 -0.61 21.57 5.50
CA ARG A 522 -0.69 22.98 5.96
C ARG A 522 -1.77 23.20 7.01
N ILE A 523 -2.69 22.24 7.18
CA ILE A 523 -3.71 22.26 8.21
C ILE A 523 -3.14 21.63 9.49
N ALA A 524 -3.09 22.39 10.59
CA ALA A 524 -2.54 21.88 11.84
C ALA A 524 -3.27 20.61 12.31
N PRO A 525 -2.56 19.58 12.80
CA PRO A 525 -3.16 18.30 13.25
C PRO A 525 -4.31 18.46 14.23
N LYS A 526 -4.21 19.44 15.16
CA LYS A 526 -5.28 19.78 16.11
C LYS A 526 -6.60 20.16 15.45
N MET A 527 -6.58 20.70 14.22
CA MET A 527 -7.79 21.03 13.47
C MET A 527 -8.40 19.77 12.89
N HIS A 528 -7.60 18.88 12.27
CA HIS A 528 -8.09 17.60 11.77
C HIS A 528 -8.73 16.75 12.86
N LEU A 529 -8.17 16.79 14.08
CA LEU A 529 -8.58 15.96 15.21
C LEU A 529 -9.79 16.50 16.00
N ARG A 530 -10.40 17.63 15.62
CA ARG A 530 -11.62 18.12 16.26
C ARG A 530 -12.80 17.17 16.01
N GLY A 531 -13.74 17.10 16.93
CA GLY A 531 -14.99 16.34 16.76
C GLY A 531 -14.82 14.85 16.48
N GLY A 532 -13.75 14.24 17.00
CA GLY A 532 -13.49 12.81 16.80
C GLY A 532 -12.61 12.47 15.58
N GLY A 533 -12.05 13.45 14.90
CA GLY A 533 -11.18 13.31 13.73
C GLY A 533 -11.84 13.67 12.41
N LYS A 534 -11.01 13.93 11.40
CA LYS A 534 -11.41 14.30 10.04
C LYS A 534 -12.30 15.53 9.94
N SER A 535 -12.21 16.47 10.89
CA SER A 535 -13.19 17.57 10.99
C SER A 535 -13.25 18.44 9.73
N VAL A 536 -12.11 18.78 9.13
CA VAL A 536 -12.04 19.58 7.91
C VAL A 536 -12.60 18.82 6.72
N TRP A 537 -12.23 17.55 6.58
CA TRP A 537 -12.74 16.66 5.54
C TRP A 537 -14.25 16.43 5.69
N ARG A 538 -14.72 16.17 6.91
CA ARG A 538 -16.15 16.05 7.24
C ARG A 538 -16.92 17.28 6.77
N ALA A 539 -16.48 18.47 7.14
CA ALA A 539 -17.13 19.73 6.76
C ALA A 539 -17.14 19.94 5.23
N ALA A 540 -16.10 19.46 4.54
CA ALA A 540 -15.99 19.59 3.09
C ALA A 540 -17.03 18.74 2.32
N ILE A 541 -17.39 17.55 2.83
CA ILE A 541 -18.27 16.61 2.12
C ILE A 541 -19.68 16.53 2.70
N GLU A 542 -19.92 17.03 3.91
CA GLU A 542 -21.25 16.94 4.57
C GLU A 542 -22.40 17.45 3.69
N PRO A 543 -22.24 18.58 2.94
CA PRO A 543 -23.31 19.09 2.06
C PRO A 543 -23.67 18.17 0.88
N MET A 544 -22.83 17.17 0.57
CA MET A 544 -23.02 16.25 -0.57
C MET A 544 -23.61 14.91 -0.17
N LEU A 545 -23.80 14.68 1.12
CA LEU A 545 -24.22 13.39 1.69
C LEU A 545 -25.62 13.50 2.29
N PRO A 546 -26.36 12.39 2.42
CA PRO A 546 -27.68 12.39 3.07
C PRO A 546 -27.59 12.91 4.51
N ASP A 547 -28.64 13.57 4.97
CA ASP A 547 -28.76 14.11 6.34
C ASP A 547 -28.45 13.02 7.37
N GLY A 548 -27.54 13.34 8.28
CA GLY A 548 -27.16 12.42 9.35
C GLY A 548 -26.23 11.26 8.94
N TYR A 549 -25.87 11.13 7.66
CA TYR A 549 -24.97 10.05 7.18
C TYR A 549 -23.64 9.99 7.94
N LEU A 550 -23.06 11.14 8.27
CA LEU A 550 -21.78 11.22 8.99
C LEU A 550 -21.88 11.03 10.51
N ARG A 551 -23.10 10.84 11.07
CA ARG A 551 -23.29 10.62 12.53
C ARG A 551 -23.05 9.17 12.95
N ALA A 552 -23.18 8.22 12.03
CA ALA A 552 -22.98 6.82 12.35
C ALA A 552 -21.49 6.51 12.62
N SER A 553 -21.24 5.66 13.60
CA SER A 553 -19.89 5.19 13.92
C SER A 553 -19.30 4.36 12.77
N LYS A 554 -18.02 4.51 12.51
CA LYS A 554 -17.27 3.68 11.55
C LYS A 554 -17.20 2.25 12.09
N VAL A 555 -17.65 1.29 11.29
CA VAL A 555 -17.54 -0.14 11.63
C VAL A 555 -16.12 -0.66 11.35
N GLY A 556 -15.52 -0.22 10.28
CA GLY A 556 -14.16 -0.59 9.87
C GLY A 556 -14.10 -1.96 9.17
N PHE A 557 -13.18 -2.06 8.23
CA PHE A 557 -12.93 -3.27 7.43
C PHE A 557 -12.05 -4.26 8.21
N ASN A 558 -12.58 -4.78 9.35
CA ASN A 558 -11.87 -5.65 10.28
C ASN A 558 -12.48 -7.07 10.27
N PRO A 559 -11.87 -8.03 9.55
CA PRO A 559 -12.38 -9.39 9.52
C PRO A 559 -12.27 -10.10 10.87
N PRO A 560 -13.16 -11.08 11.15
CA PRO A 560 -13.20 -11.80 12.41
C PRO A 560 -12.08 -12.86 12.50
N ALA A 561 -10.84 -12.45 12.74
CA ALA A 561 -9.66 -13.30 12.75
C ALA A 561 -9.82 -14.56 13.64
N ALA A 562 -10.48 -14.45 14.79
CA ALA A 562 -10.75 -15.59 15.68
C ALA A 562 -11.60 -16.68 15.00
N MET A 563 -12.68 -16.26 14.34
CA MET A 563 -13.58 -17.18 13.62
C MET A 563 -12.87 -17.79 12.40
N TRP A 564 -12.09 -17.00 11.68
CA TRP A 564 -11.34 -17.48 10.53
C TRP A 564 -10.23 -18.46 10.90
N LEU A 565 -9.51 -18.23 12.00
CA LEU A 565 -8.56 -19.19 12.54
C LEU A 565 -9.23 -20.53 12.86
N ALA A 566 -10.41 -20.50 13.51
CA ALA A 566 -11.16 -21.71 13.84
C ALA A 566 -11.61 -22.48 12.59
N LYS A 567 -11.85 -21.81 11.46
CA LYS A 567 -12.24 -22.43 10.18
C LYS A 567 -11.04 -22.95 9.37
N VAL A 568 -9.94 -22.18 9.34
CA VAL A 568 -8.78 -22.48 8.48
C VAL A 568 -7.78 -23.40 9.17
N GLY A 569 -7.54 -23.26 10.46
CA GLY A 569 -6.57 -24.06 11.20
C GLY A 569 -6.76 -25.60 11.03
N PRO A 570 -7.99 -26.12 11.13
CA PRO A 570 -8.27 -27.53 10.89
C PRO A 570 -7.97 -28.01 9.46
N LEU A 571 -8.13 -27.17 8.46
CA LEU A 571 -7.83 -27.50 7.08
C LEU A 571 -6.32 -27.68 6.84
N LEU A 572 -5.50 -26.91 7.55
CA LEU A 572 -4.05 -26.93 7.40
C LEU A 572 -3.37 -28.06 8.21
N TRP A 573 -3.82 -28.31 9.42
CA TRP A 573 -3.09 -29.17 10.36
C TRP A 573 -3.94 -30.26 11.04
N GLY A 574 -5.21 -30.43 10.70
CA GLY A 574 -6.10 -31.40 11.33
C GLY A 574 -6.76 -30.84 12.60
N SER A 575 -6.68 -31.54 13.74
CA SER A 575 -7.41 -31.16 14.95
C SER A 575 -6.55 -31.12 16.22
N GLY A 576 -7.02 -30.40 17.22
CA GLY A 576 -6.46 -30.39 18.58
C GLY A 576 -4.99 -29.96 18.62
N LEU A 577 -4.13 -30.83 19.15
CA LEU A 577 -2.69 -30.56 19.32
C LEU A 577 -1.95 -30.46 17.97
N GLN A 578 -2.41 -31.11 16.91
CA GLN A 578 -1.79 -31.02 15.59
C GLN A 578 -1.75 -29.59 15.06
N ILE A 579 -2.83 -28.81 15.27
CA ILE A 579 -2.87 -27.38 14.92
C ILE A 579 -1.81 -26.61 15.69
N CYS A 580 -1.71 -26.89 16.99
CA CYS A 580 -0.74 -26.22 17.85
C CYS A 580 0.70 -26.56 17.44
N ASP A 581 0.99 -27.80 17.12
CA ASP A 581 2.33 -28.23 16.71
C ASP A 581 2.71 -27.64 15.35
N GLY A 582 1.81 -27.59 14.38
CA GLY A 582 2.06 -26.96 13.09
C GLY A 582 2.25 -25.44 13.20
N LEU A 583 1.37 -24.77 13.95
CA LEU A 583 1.41 -23.31 14.11
C LEU A 583 2.66 -22.84 14.86
N PHE A 584 3.02 -23.52 15.94
CA PHE A 584 4.16 -23.17 16.80
C PHE A 584 5.43 -24.00 16.51
N ALA A 585 5.53 -24.64 15.33
CA ALA A 585 6.73 -25.36 14.97
C ALA A 585 7.97 -24.49 15.13
N ASP A 586 9.04 -25.03 15.69
CA ASP A 586 10.35 -24.36 15.91
C ASP A 586 10.31 -23.09 16.80
N LEU A 587 9.17 -22.79 17.43
CA LEU A 587 9.06 -21.64 18.33
C LEU A 587 9.23 -22.04 19.80
N PRO A 588 9.86 -21.20 20.65
CA PRO A 588 10.14 -21.52 22.06
C PRO A 588 8.90 -21.40 22.95
N VAL A 589 7.80 -22.05 22.56
CA VAL A 589 6.53 -22.07 23.30
C VAL A 589 6.24 -23.50 23.77
N THR A 590 6.00 -23.70 25.07
CA THR A 590 5.71 -25.02 25.64
C THR A 590 4.34 -25.55 25.20
N GLY A 591 4.15 -26.89 25.14
CA GLY A 591 2.93 -27.51 24.63
C GLY A 591 1.66 -27.09 25.37
N THR A 592 1.71 -26.97 26.71
CA THR A 592 0.56 -26.50 27.51
C THR A 592 0.17 -25.05 27.22
N ARG A 593 1.17 -24.17 26.97
CA ARG A 593 0.92 -22.78 26.57
C ARG A 593 0.39 -22.67 25.14
N ARG A 594 0.88 -23.53 24.21
CA ARG A 594 0.40 -23.58 22.82
C ARG A 594 -1.12 -23.79 22.78
N ALA A 595 -1.61 -24.81 23.50
CA ALA A 595 -3.03 -25.10 23.58
C ALA A 595 -3.84 -23.96 24.23
N ALA A 596 -3.32 -23.36 25.31
CA ALA A 596 -3.98 -22.23 25.97
C ALA A 596 -4.09 -21.00 25.03
N TYR A 597 -3.04 -20.65 24.29
CA TYR A 597 -3.05 -19.55 23.33
C TYR A 597 -4.03 -19.80 22.16
N TRP A 598 -4.05 -21.02 21.63
CA TRP A 598 -5.02 -21.40 20.61
C TRP A 598 -6.46 -21.24 21.10
N GLN A 599 -6.79 -21.80 22.27
CA GLN A 599 -8.14 -21.70 22.84
C GLN A 599 -8.53 -20.24 23.14
N ALA A 600 -7.61 -19.45 23.67
CA ALA A 600 -7.85 -18.03 23.90
C ALA A 600 -8.15 -17.29 22.58
N ALA A 601 -7.39 -17.56 21.52
CA ALA A 601 -7.56 -16.92 20.22
C ALA A 601 -8.93 -17.25 19.57
N ILE A 602 -9.30 -18.53 19.48
CA ILE A 602 -10.55 -18.95 18.82
C ILE A 602 -11.81 -18.67 19.63
N SER A 603 -11.69 -18.44 20.95
CA SER A 603 -12.83 -18.09 21.82
C SER A 603 -13.45 -16.71 21.51
N GLY A 604 -12.76 -15.85 20.72
CA GLY A 604 -13.13 -14.46 20.47
C GLY A 604 -12.91 -13.51 21.66
N LYS A 605 -12.49 -14.02 22.82
CA LYS A 605 -12.25 -13.22 24.04
C LYS A 605 -10.89 -12.52 24.03
N ALA A 606 -9.93 -12.99 23.22
CA ALA A 606 -8.58 -12.46 23.10
C ALA A 606 -8.28 -12.06 21.63
N PRO A 607 -8.84 -10.94 21.12
CA PRO A 607 -8.73 -10.56 19.71
C PRO A 607 -7.28 -10.24 19.28
N ASP A 608 -6.43 -9.77 20.21
CA ASP A 608 -5.01 -9.53 19.89
C ASP A 608 -4.24 -10.85 19.76
N MET A 609 -4.57 -11.86 20.57
CA MET A 609 -4.05 -13.22 20.42
C MET A 609 -4.50 -13.83 19.09
N ALA A 610 -5.76 -13.67 18.73
CA ALA A 610 -6.28 -14.16 17.46
C ALA A 610 -5.54 -13.55 16.27
N LEU A 611 -5.28 -12.24 16.30
CA LEU A 611 -4.52 -11.56 15.25
C LEU A 611 -3.07 -12.05 15.19
N CYS A 612 -2.44 -12.27 16.33
CA CYS A 612 -1.08 -12.80 16.40
C CYS A 612 -0.99 -14.23 15.84
N LEU A 613 -1.91 -15.12 16.23
CA LEU A 613 -1.93 -16.48 15.71
C LEU A 613 -2.31 -16.54 14.22
N TRP A 614 -3.16 -15.61 13.74
CA TRP A 614 -3.40 -15.42 12.31
C TRP A 614 -2.11 -15.06 11.58
N ALA A 615 -1.34 -14.12 12.11
CA ALA A 615 -0.06 -13.73 11.51
C ALA A 615 0.95 -14.90 11.50
N LEU A 616 1.01 -15.71 12.55
CA LEU A 616 1.82 -16.93 12.59
C LEU A 616 1.38 -17.94 11.52
N MET A 617 0.07 -18.14 11.35
CA MET A 617 -0.48 -19.02 10.31
C MET A 617 -0.07 -18.54 8.92
N VAL A 618 -0.18 -17.24 8.64
CA VAL A 618 0.23 -16.64 7.38
C VAL A 618 1.73 -16.82 7.13
N TRP A 619 2.56 -16.66 8.18
CA TRP A 619 3.99 -16.91 8.10
C TRP A 619 4.30 -18.36 7.69
N ARG A 620 3.61 -19.34 8.30
CA ARG A 620 3.80 -20.77 7.96
C ARG A 620 3.37 -21.09 6.52
N LEU A 621 2.25 -20.53 6.08
CA LEU A 621 1.79 -20.68 4.70
C LEU A 621 2.79 -20.10 3.71
N TRP A 622 3.32 -18.91 3.98
CA TRP A 622 4.33 -18.30 3.12
C TRP A 622 5.62 -19.12 3.09
N GLN A 623 6.11 -19.60 4.25
CA GLN A 623 7.29 -20.49 4.30
C GLN A 623 7.10 -21.75 3.45
N GLY A 624 5.92 -22.38 3.49
CA GLY A 624 5.60 -23.55 2.66
C GLY A 624 5.68 -23.24 1.17
N GLN A 625 5.05 -22.15 0.72
CA GLN A 625 5.09 -21.73 -0.69
C GLN A 625 6.52 -21.45 -1.21
N VAL A 626 7.38 -20.88 -0.35
CA VAL A 626 8.75 -20.52 -0.72
C VAL A 626 9.70 -21.71 -0.59
N GLY A 627 9.48 -22.61 0.38
CA GLY A 627 10.26 -23.83 0.61
C GLY A 627 10.19 -24.80 -0.56
N ASP A 628 9.00 -25.01 -1.12
CA ASP A 628 8.81 -25.85 -2.30
C ASP A 628 9.54 -25.31 -3.53
N ALA A 629 9.54 -23.98 -3.71
CA ALA A 629 10.31 -23.33 -4.77
C ALA A 629 11.84 -23.41 -4.57
N SER A 630 12.33 -23.49 -3.34
CA SER A 630 13.75 -23.66 -2.99
C SER A 630 14.24 -25.09 -3.24
N ALA A 631 13.39 -26.09 -3.08
CA ALA A 631 13.70 -27.48 -3.44
C ALA A 631 13.88 -27.64 -4.96
N ALA A 632 12.99 -27.04 -5.75
CA ALA A 632 13.11 -27.01 -7.21
C ALA A 632 14.37 -26.27 -7.71
N ALA A 633 14.84 -25.22 -6.99
CA ALA A 633 16.06 -24.50 -7.34
C ALA A 633 17.35 -25.30 -7.00
N LYS A 634 17.30 -26.24 -6.05
CA LYS A 634 18.44 -27.14 -5.76
C LYS A 634 18.63 -28.19 -6.86
N ASP A 635 17.54 -28.66 -7.45
CA ASP A 635 17.61 -29.63 -8.58
C ASP A 635 18.18 -28.98 -9.85
N ILE A 636 17.97 -27.67 -10.05
CA ILE A 636 18.57 -26.91 -11.17
C ILE A 636 20.09 -26.70 -10.95
N LYS A 637 20.56 -26.52 -9.70
CA LYS A 637 22.02 -26.42 -9.41
C LYS A 637 22.77 -27.77 -9.46
N ALA A 638 22.05 -28.86 -9.30
CA ALA A 638 22.65 -30.20 -9.41
C ALA A 638 22.88 -30.67 -10.88
N GLY A 639 22.36 -29.93 -11.85
CA GLY A 639 22.48 -30.24 -13.29
C GLY A 639 23.44 -29.32 -14.07
N ILE A 640 24.20 -28.44 -13.37
CA ILE A 640 25.21 -27.59 -14.02
C ILE A 640 26.55 -27.80 -13.31
N PHE A 641 27.20 -28.90 -13.69
CA PHE A 641 28.65 -29.09 -13.66
C PHE A 641 29.06 -29.83 -14.96
#